data_1fcf2eae54ace536523c7190b073a99b
#
_entry.id   1fcf2eae54ace536523c7190b073a99b
#
_cell.length_a   1.000
_cell.length_b   1.000
_cell.length_c   1.000
_cell.angle_alpha   90.00
_cell.angle_beta   90.00
_cell.angle_gamma   90.00
#
_symmetry.space_group_name_H-M   'P 1'
#
loop_
_entity.id
_entity.type
_entity.pdbx_description
1 polymer ?
#
loop_
_entity_poly.entity_id
_entity_poly.type
_entity_poly.pdbx_seq_one_letter_code
_entity_poly.pdbx_strand_id
1 'polypeptide(L)'
;MNRWAGVIFLLLVYSGLSAQIRNDTIRTLKDTTHNRLIVGDNEILESIQKRKNEADSSRHFYEKLKKTFSKTRVTRELYRMLFREPYQNAASFATQKTDNRYDKYEGRIIGRIDINTLDPFGARVNDTLRQADNWLERAGNTMHVSTKSYVIRQSLLFSKGKPLNPRIISDNERVLRQQLPFIQDARIFVLPRIHDRDTVDVLVLVQDNWSISGDFAIGGLTSGNAKLDDKNIFGLGHELINQVSYNVFRDQKWGYRGYYRVPFIGKTFIFGELSYINEWNQNIYGLRLRRDFLTPSTKFAGGLEVTQHRLLREFIPFGTDTVAQRFTYSFNLTDVWLGRSFPINIGSENFRQRTRIVLAGRVTSNNFNERPLVTADTNQLYWNRFLSLVSVGISNRSYFRDVLIYGFGRTEDVPYGGMLSFTGGLESNEFGRRMYAGIKASRGKYYPNFGYLVNTLEAGSFIDNKRWEEGVLRLGTKYFSRLFMLRTWRVRQFVDFRFTKGIGRFDTEFIDISNSNGIRGIGNLALRGTKSIVVNLETVFFTPINILGFQIASFTYADLGMITPADVNLFAGQLFQGYGLGFRIRNENLTFNTFQFRLGYYPNIPNNAAIFRTQFSGIPSLRLSDFDIRAPEVINFGQRY
;
A
#
# COMPACT_ATOMS: atom_id res chain seq x y z
N MET A 1 21.96 26.53 -21.78
CA MET A 1 20.71 27.30 -21.71
C MET A 1 19.43 26.44 -21.62
N ASN A 2 19.52 25.10 -21.58
CA ASN A 2 18.34 24.22 -21.64
C ASN A 2 17.93 23.55 -20.30
N ARG A 3 18.36 24.05 -19.15
CA ARG A 3 18.07 23.42 -17.84
C ARG A 3 16.68 23.77 -17.26
N TRP A 4 16.01 24.80 -17.79
CA TRP A 4 14.77 25.35 -17.23
C TRP A 4 13.52 25.10 -18.09
N ALA A 5 13.67 24.60 -19.32
CA ALA A 5 12.54 24.41 -20.23
C ALA A 5 11.50 23.40 -19.73
N GLY A 6 11.93 22.34 -19.05
CA GLY A 6 11.01 21.33 -18.49
C GLY A 6 10.20 21.83 -17.28
N VAL A 7 10.81 22.70 -16.48
CA VAL A 7 10.14 23.29 -15.30
C VAL A 7 9.12 24.34 -15.75
N ILE A 8 9.43 25.10 -16.80
CA ILE A 8 8.52 26.10 -17.39
C ILE A 8 7.32 25.42 -18.04
N PHE A 9 7.48 24.30 -18.72
CA PHE A 9 6.37 23.54 -19.30
C PHE A 9 5.41 22.99 -18.24
N LEU A 10 5.93 22.49 -17.10
CA LEU A 10 5.15 22.05 -15.95
C LEU A 10 4.41 23.19 -15.25
N LEU A 11 5.01 24.38 -15.16
CA LEU A 11 4.39 25.57 -14.60
C LEU A 11 3.31 26.16 -15.53
N LEU A 12 3.48 26.05 -16.84
CA LEU A 12 2.48 26.49 -17.82
C LEU A 12 1.25 25.57 -17.88
N VAL A 13 1.40 24.27 -17.70
CA VAL A 13 0.27 23.35 -17.56
C VAL A 13 -0.47 23.61 -16.25
N TYR A 14 0.25 23.98 -15.19
CA TYR A 14 -0.32 24.33 -13.88
C TYR A 14 -1.04 25.69 -13.90
N SER A 15 -0.53 26.68 -14.62
CA SER A 15 -1.15 28.00 -14.74
C SER A 15 -2.40 28.00 -15.64
N GLY A 16 -2.44 27.16 -16.67
CA GLY A 16 -3.61 26.99 -17.53
C GLY A 16 -4.82 26.38 -16.84
N LEU A 17 -4.59 25.45 -15.89
CA LEU A 17 -5.66 24.86 -15.06
C LEU A 17 -6.12 25.80 -13.93
N SER A 18 -5.26 26.68 -13.43
CA SER A 18 -5.61 27.63 -12.36
C SER A 18 -6.38 28.86 -12.87
N ALA A 19 -6.19 29.25 -14.12
CA ALA A 19 -6.86 30.42 -14.70
C ALA A 19 -8.36 30.20 -14.99
N GLN A 20 -8.78 28.95 -15.23
CA GLN A 20 -10.18 28.61 -15.47
C GLN A 20 -11.04 28.47 -14.20
N ILE A 21 -10.40 28.39 -13.03
CA ILE A 21 -11.09 28.21 -11.72
C ILE A 21 -11.36 29.55 -11.02
N ARG A 22 -10.81 30.67 -11.49
CA ARG A 22 -10.82 31.94 -10.76
C ARG A 22 -12.00 32.87 -11.05
N ASN A 23 -12.89 32.52 -11.99
CA ASN A 23 -13.95 33.42 -12.40
C ASN A 23 -15.35 33.17 -11.81
N ASP A 24 -15.57 32.17 -10.98
CA ASP A 24 -16.92 31.86 -10.46
C ASP A 24 -17.12 32.01 -8.95
N THR A 25 -16.22 32.64 -8.23
CA THR A 25 -16.39 32.76 -6.77
C THR A 25 -16.01 34.14 -6.24
N ILE A 26 -16.65 35.20 -6.70
CA ILE A 26 -16.80 36.43 -5.91
C ILE A 26 -18.04 37.19 -6.46
N ARG A 27 -19.21 36.91 -5.90
CA ARG A 27 -20.30 37.89 -5.72
C ARG A 27 -21.33 37.32 -4.74
N THR A 28 -21.62 38.15 -3.73
CA THR A 28 -22.69 38.10 -2.74
C THR A 28 -22.37 37.48 -1.40
N LEU A 29 -21.79 38.33 -0.57
CA LEU A 29 -22.02 38.33 0.87
C LEU A 29 -22.46 39.73 1.25
N LYS A 30 -23.77 39.96 1.32
CA LYS A 30 -24.42 40.91 2.25
C LYS A 30 -25.91 40.69 2.25
N ASP A 31 -26.37 40.55 3.45
CA ASP A 31 -27.70 40.77 4.01
C ASP A 31 -28.55 39.52 4.38
N THR A 32 -28.80 39.54 5.70
CA THR A 32 -29.99 39.23 6.47
C THR A 32 -30.26 37.79 6.89
N THR A 33 -30.08 37.62 8.16
CA THR A 33 -30.67 36.66 9.08
C THR A 33 -32.16 36.44 8.83
N HIS A 34 -32.57 35.47 8.00
CA HIS A 34 -33.89 34.79 8.10
C HIS A 34 -34.14 33.68 7.07
N ASN A 35 -33.15 33.23 6.25
CA ASN A 35 -33.35 32.19 5.22
C ASN A 35 -32.30 31.09 5.30
N ARG A 36 -31.94 30.61 6.49
CA ARG A 36 -30.89 29.56 6.61
C ARG A 36 -31.33 28.13 6.34
N LEU A 37 -32.62 27.90 6.06
CA LEU A 37 -33.16 26.54 5.80
C LEU A 37 -33.47 26.25 4.32
N ILE A 38 -33.50 27.23 3.45
CA ILE A 38 -33.89 27.04 2.03
C ILE A 38 -32.69 27.04 1.07
N VAL A 39 -31.55 27.63 1.44
CA VAL A 39 -30.36 27.70 0.57
C VAL A 39 -29.60 26.38 0.49
N GLY A 40 -29.68 25.54 1.53
CA GLY A 40 -29.06 24.21 1.52
C GLY A 40 -29.72 23.21 0.57
N ASP A 41 -31.05 23.31 0.39
CA ASP A 41 -31.81 22.36 -0.43
C ASP A 41 -31.66 22.64 -1.93
N ASN A 42 -31.50 23.88 -2.34
CA ASN A 42 -31.31 24.25 -3.75
C ASN A 42 -29.92 23.90 -4.29
N GLU A 43 -28.84 24.09 -3.50
CA GLU A 43 -27.50 23.64 -3.87
C GLU A 43 -27.40 22.12 -3.93
N ILE A 44 -28.10 21.41 -3.03
CA ILE A 44 -28.21 19.94 -3.05
C ILE A 44 -29.01 19.50 -4.28
N LEU A 45 -30.13 20.14 -4.58
CA LEU A 45 -30.98 19.86 -5.74
C LEU A 45 -30.23 20.16 -7.07
N GLU A 46 -29.53 21.28 -7.19
CA GLU A 46 -28.68 21.59 -8.35
C GLU A 46 -27.53 20.61 -8.50
N SER A 47 -26.90 20.21 -7.41
CA SER A 47 -25.83 19.18 -7.44
C SER A 47 -26.38 17.82 -7.84
N ILE A 48 -27.58 17.45 -7.41
CA ILE A 48 -28.29 16.23 -7.79
C ILE A 48 -28.72 16.29 -9.25
N GLN A 49 -29.25 17.44 -9.72
CA GLN A 49 -29.66 17.66 -11.09
C GLN A 49 -28.47 17.64 -12.06
N LYS A 50 -27.37 18.29 -11.70
CA LYS A 50 -26.11 18.24 -12.46
C LYS A 50 -25.52 16.83 -12.52
N ARG A 51 -25.59 16.07 -11.44
CA ARG A 51 -25.17 14.66 -11.38
C ARG A 51 -26.08 13.75 -12.23
N LYS A 52 -27.38 14.05 -12.28
CA LYS A 52 -28.34 13.33 -13.12
C LYS A 52 -28.06 13.55 -14.61
N ASN A 53 -27.76 14.79 -15.01
CA ASN A 53 -27.42 15.15 -16.38
C ASN A 53 -26.07 14.55 -16.84
N GLU A 54 -25.08 14.45 -15.95
CA GLU A 54 -23.79 13.80 -16.23
C GLU A 54 -23.91 12.28 -16.33
N ALA A 55 -24.76 11.66 -15.50
CA ALA A 55 -25.10 10.24 -15.60
C ALA A 55 -25.87 9.93 -16.90
N ASP A 56 -26.72 10.83 -17.33
CA ASP A 56 -27.49 10.71 -18.58
C ASP A 56 -26.60 10.83 -19.83
N SER A 57 -25.55 11.66 -19.81
CA SER A 57 -24.56 11.74 -20.89
C SER A 57 -23.75 10.46 -21.08
N SER A 58 -23.32 9.86 -19.97
CA SER A 58 -22.65 8.55 -20.00
C SER A 58 -23.61 7.46 -20.50
N ARG A 59 -24.83 7.47 -20.01
CA ARG A 59 -25.89 6.56 -20.42
C ARG A 59 -26.18 6.65 -21.91
N HIS A 60 -26.24 7.86 -22.44
CA HIS A 60 -26.48 8.11 -23.87
C HIS A 60 -25.32 7.61 -24.76
N PHE A 61 -24.07 7.75 -24.33
CA PHE A 61 -22.91 7.17 -25.02
C PHE A 61 -22.99 5.64 -25.07
N TYR A 62 -23.29 4.98 -23.93
CA TYR A 62 -23.42 3.53 -23.88
C TYR A 62 -24.67 3.04 -24.63
N GLU A 63 -25.77 3.77 -24.62
CA GLU A 63 -26.95 3.45 -25.43
C GLU A 63 -26.67 3.57 -26.93
N LYS A 64 -25.89 4.55 -27.35
CA LYS A 64 -25.46 4.69 -28.74
C LYS A 64 -24.53 3.57 -29.19
N LEU A 65 -23.58 3.19 -28.32
CA LEU A 65 -22.73 2.02 -28.52
C LEU A 65 -23.55 0.73 -28.55
N LYS A 66 -24.48 0.56 -27.62
CA LYS A 66 -25.39 -0.59 -27.55
C LYS A 66 -26.26 -0.70 -28.81
N LYS A 67 -26.82 0.40 -29.32
CA LYS A 67 -27.57 0.43 -30.59
C LYS A 67 -26.69 0.04 -31.78
N THR A 68 -25.43 0.51 -31.83
CA THR A 68 -24.49 0.19 -32.91
C THR A 68 -24.11 -1.29 -32.92
N PHE A 69 -23.87 -1.88 -31.75
CA PHE A 69 -23.48 -3.31 -31.60
C PHE A 69 -24.69 -4.26 -31.49
N SER A 70 -25.92 -3.77 -31.39
CA SER A 70 -27.11 -4.62 -31.26
C SER A 70 -27.68 -5.16 -32.59
N LYS A 71 -27.03 -4.83 -33.71
CA LYS A 71 -27.55 -5.20 -35.07
C LYS A 71 -27.53 -6.71 -35.36
N THR A 72 -26.64 -7.50 -34.73
CA THR A 72 -26.64 -8.95 -34.85
C THR A 72 -26.60 -9.63 -33.49
N ARG A 73 -27.03 -10.90 -33.42
CA ARG A 73 -27.05 -11.67 -32.18
C ARG A 73 -25.62 -11.83 -31.61
N VAL A 74 -24.63 -12.03 -32.47
CA VAL A 74 -23.21 -12.19 -32.12
C VAL A 74 -22.61 -10.87 -31.58
N THR A 75 -22.86 -9.74 -32.26
CA THR A 75 -22.35 -8.44 -31.81
C THR A 75 -23.04 -7.96 -30.50
N ARG A 76 -24.28 -8.35 -30.26
CA ARG A 76 -25.00 -8.08 -29.01
C ARG A 76 -24.40 -8.87 -27.85
N GLU A 77 -24.09 -10.15 -28.03
CA GLU A 77 -23.39 -10.94 -27.00
C GLU A 77 -21.96 -10.46 -26.79
N LEU A 78 -21.26 -10.10 -27.87
CA LEU A 78 -19.93 -9.48 -27.79
C LEU A 78 -19.98 -8.15 -27.02
N TYR A 79 -20.98 -7.31 -27.23
CA TYR A 79 -21.19 -6.08 -26.47
C TYR A 79 -21.43 -6.36 -24.99
N ARG A 80 -22.29 -7.33 -24.65
CA ARG A 80 -22.54 -7.75 -23.26
C ARG A 80 -21.31 -8.32 -22.58
N MET A 81 -20.42 -9.00 -23.34
CA MET A 81 -19.15 -9.50 -22.84
C MET A 81 -18.12 -8.38 -22.60
N LEU A 82 -18.05 -7.41 -23.52
CA LEU A 82 -17.00 -6.41 -23.55
C LEU A 82 -17.30 -5.16 -22.73
N PHE A 83 -18.57 -4.77 -22.65
CA PHE A 83 -18.93 -3.47 -22.05
C PHE A 83 -19.87 -3.68 -20.85
N ARG A 84 -19.48 -3.14 -19.71
CA ARG A 84 -20.33 -2.97 -18.53
C ARG A 84 -20.72 -1.51 -18.37
N GLU A 85 -21.92 -1.29 -17.86
CA GLU A 85 -22.33 0.07 -17.46
C GLU A 85 -21.38 0.60 -16.38
N PRO A 86 -20.92 1.85 -16.52
CA PRO A 86 -20.00 2.43 -15.53
C PRO A 86 -20.67 2.55 -14.17
N TYR A 87 -19.86 2.49 -13.13
CA TYR A 87 -20.27 2.67 -11.74
C TYR A 87 -21.09 3.95 -11.54
N GLN A 88 -22.39 3.85 -11.37
CA GLN A 88 -23.26 5.00 -11.10
C GLN A 88 -22.99 5.61 -9.70
N ASN A 89 -22.36 4.89 -8.77
CA ASN A 89 -22.29 5.24 -7.36
C ASN A 89 -20.91 5.61 -6.81
N ALA A 90 -19.84 5.64 -7.62
CA ALA A 90 -18.52 6.01 -7.09
C ALA A 90 -18.41 7.49 -6.64
N ALA A 91 -19.32 8.35 -7.07
CA ALA A 91 -19.36 9.76 -6.67
C ALA A 91 -20.03 10.00 -5.29
N SER A 92 -20.86 9.07 -4.80
CA SER A 92 -21.56 9.21 -3.51
C SER A 92 -20.70 8.79 -2.30
N PHE A 93 -19.52 8.24 -2.52
CA PHE A 93 -18.64 7.74 -1.46
C PHE A 93 -17.49 8.68 -1.09
N ALA A 94 -17.35 9.80 -1.81
CA ALA A 94 -16.32 10.78 -1.50
C ALA A 94 -16.53 11.34 -0.09
N THR A 95 -15.62 10.99 0.80
CA THR A 95 -15.41 11.65 2.09
C THR A 95 -16.49 11.44 3.19
N GLN A 96 -17.05 10.25 3.34
CA GLN A 96 -17.82 9.97 4.56
C GLN A 96 -16.87 9.69 5.73
N LYS A 97 -16.92 10.55 6.75
CA LYS A 97 -16.34 10.22 8.07
C LYS A 97 -16.98 8.92 8.54
N THR A 98 -16.17 7.91 8.74
CA THR A 98 -16.61 6.52 8.95
C THR A 98 -17.36 6.32 10.29
N ASP A 99 -17.22 7.24 11.24
CA ASP A 99 -17.52 7.00 12.64
C ASP A 99 -18.98 7.21 13.06
N ASN A 100 -19.75 8.07 12.38
CA ASN A 100 -21.05 8.49 12.90
C ASN A 100 -22.21 7.52 12.59
N ARG A 101 -21.96 6.48 11.78
CA ARG A 101 -23.02 5.60 11.30
C ARG A 101 -23.61 4.69 12.37
N TYR A 102 -22.81 4.33 13.36
CA TYR A 102 -23.15 3.39 14.40
C TYR A 102 -23.46 4.05 15.75
N ASP A 103 -23.24 5.37 15.91
CA ASP A 103 -23.32 6.11 17.17
C ASP A 103 -24.71 5.97 17.82
N LYS A 104 -25.78 5.95 17.03
CA LYS A 104 -27.15 5.76 17.51
C LYS A 104 -27.43 4.40 18.17
N TYR A 105 -26.52 3.45 18.04
CA TYR A 105 -26.65 2.11 18.62
C TYR A 105 -25.63 1.87 19.76
N GLU A 106 -24.89 2.90 20.17
CA GLU A 106 -23.88 2.78 21.22
C GLU A 106 -24.47 2.23 22.51
N GLY A 107 -23.76 1.26 23.13
CA GLY A 107 -24.16 0.63 24.39
C GLY A 107 -25.22 -0.47 24.26
N ARG A 108 -25.94 -0.60 23.14
CA ARG A 108 -26.94 -1.67 22.97
C ARG A 108 -26.27 -3.04 22.93
N ILE A 109 -26.94 -4.06 23.46
CA ILE A 109 -26.40 -5.42 23.52
C ILE A 109 -26.47 -6.08 22.13
N ILE A 110 -25.40 -6.72 21.73
CA ILE A 110 -25.34 -7.49 20.47
C ILE A 110 -26.05 -8.84 20.70
N GLY A 111 -27.22 -9.02 20.07
CA GLY A 111 -28.03 -10.23 20.20
C GLY A 111 -27.53 -11.35 19.29
N ARG A 112 -27.72 -11.23 18.00
CA ARG A 112 -27.31 -12.21 16.98
C ARG A 112 -26.25 -11.60 16.05
N ILE A 113 -25.32 -12.44 15.58
CA ILE A 113 -24.33 -12.08 14.57
C ILE A 113 -24.49 -13.03 13.40
N ASP A 114 -25.03 -12.52 12.32
CA ASP A 114 -25.19 -13.23 11.04
C ASP A 114 -24.04 -12.87 10.11
N ILE A 115 -23.50 -13.85 9.40
CA ILE A 115 -22.39 -13.66 8.45
C ILE A 115 -22.88 -14.14 7.08
N ASN A 116 -22.80 -13.26 6.10
CA ASN A 116 -23.13 -13.58 4.72
C ASN A 116 -21.91 -13.27 3.84
N THR A 117 -21.45 -14.28 3.10
CA THR A 117 -20.33 -14.18 2.17
C THR A 117 -20.87 -14.14 0.75
N LEU A 118 -20.55 -13.08 0.02
CA LEU A 118 -20.85 -12.91 -1.39
C LEU A 118 -19.72 -13.47 -2.24
N ASP A 119 -20.11 -14.04 -3.39
CA ASP A 119 -19.18 -14.52 -4.38
C ASP A 119 -18.30 -13.40 -4.97
N PRO A 120 -17.14 -13.72 -5.54
CA PRO A 120 -16.24 -12.74 -6.15
C PRO A 120 -16.90 -11.93 -7.28
N PHE A 121 -17.80 -12.55 -8.04
CA PHE A 121 -18.43 -11.94 -9.20
C PHE A 121 -19.95 -11.78 -9.01
N GLY A 122 -20.51 -10.72 -9.54
CA GLY A 122 -21.93 -10.40 -9.44
C GLY A 122 -22.24 -9.47 -8.28
N ALA A 123 -22.91 -9.97 -7.23
CA ALA A 123 -23.31 -9.20 -6.07
C ALA A 123 -22.14 -8.47 -5.41
N ARG A 124 -22.42 -7.31 -4.84
CA ARG A 124 -21.43 -6.47 -4.16
C ARG A 124 -21.97 -6.00 -2.82
N VAL A 125 -21.09 -5.66 -1.91
CA VAL A 125 -21.47 -5.17 -0.59
C VAL A 125 -22.37 -3.93 -0.65
N ASN A 126 -22.22 -3.10 -1.69
CA ASN A 126 -23.04 -1.90 -1.91
C ASN A 126 -24.20 -2.10 -2.89
N ASP A 127 -24.27 -3.25 -3.57
CA ASP A 127 -25.31 -3.63 -4.52
C ASP A 127 -25.51 -5.15 -4.53
N THR A 128 -26.29 -5.64 -3.59
CA THR A 128 -26.55 -7.07 -3.40
C THR A 128 -27.52 -7.65 -4.42
N LEU A 129 -28.23 -6.80 -5.17
CA LEU A 129 -29.19 -7.24 -6.19
C LEU A 129 -28.55 -7.59 -7.52
N ARG A 130 -27.32 -7.16 -7.72
CA ARG A 130 -26.57 -7.47 -8.93
C ARG A 130 -26.28 -8.97 -9.01
N GLN A 131 -26.45 -9.54 -10.20
CA GLN A 131 -26.14 -10.93 -10.50
C GLN A 131 -24.92 -11.03 -11.44
N ALA A 132 -24.34 -12.24 -11.53
CA ALA A 132 -23.28 -12.54 -12.49
C ALA A 132 -23.86 -12.56 -13.91
N ASP A 133 -23.50 -11.53 -14.73
CA ASP A 133 -24.17 -11.26 -16.00
C ASP A 133 -23.65 -12.11 -17.17
N ASN A 134 -22.41 -12.57 -17.10
CA ASN A 134 -21.77 -13.32 -18.19
C ASN A 134 -21.34 -14.73 -17.76
N TRP A 135 -21.06 -15.56 -18.76
CA TRP A 135 -20.70 -16.96 -18.51
C TRP A 135 -19.38 -17.12 -17.74
N LEU A 136 -18.39 -16.20 -17.94
CA LEU A 136 -17.11 -16.21 -17.23
C LEU A 136 -17.30 -15.94 -15.73
N GLU A 137 -18.16 -14.99 -15.37
CA GLU A 137 -18.48 -14.71 -13.97
C GLU A 137 -19.15 -15.87 -13.29
N ARG A 138 -20.13 -16.50 -13.99
CA ARG A 138 -20.80 -17.69 -13.48
C ARG A 138 -19.86 -18.87 -13.32
N ALA A 139 -19.02 -19.15 -14.33
CA ALA A 139 -18.01 -20.19 -14.25
C ALA A 139 -17.00 -19.91 -13.11
N GLY A 140 -16.57 -18.65 -12.95
CA GLY A 140 -15.73 -18.25 -11.84
C GLY A 140 -16.37 -18.54 -10.48
N ASN A 141 -17.62 -18.11 -10.27
CA ASN A 141 -18.33 -18.39 -9.01
C ASN A 141 -18.52 -19.90 -8.76
N THR A 142 -18.75 -20.70 -9.80
CA THR A 142 -18.89 -22.16 -9.65
C THR A 142 -17.57 -22.83 -9.24
N MET A 143 -16.44 -22.30 -9.68
CA MET A 143 -15.09 -22.82 -9.31
C MET A 143 -14.56 -22.22 -8.00
N HIS A 144 -15.18 -21.15 -7.51
CA HIS A 144 -14.77 -20.49 -6.28
C HIS A 144 -15.20 -21.29 -5.04
N VAL A 145 -14.29 -21.43 -4.07
CA VAL A 145 -14.62 -21.98 -2.75
C VAL A 145 -14.85 -20.83 -1.80
N SER A 146 -16.12 -20.61 -1.42
CA SER A 146 -16.49 -19.51 -0.53
C SER A 146 -15.82 -19.61 0.83
N THR A 147 -15.44 -18.46 1.39
CA THR A 147 -14.86 -18.37 2.72
C THR A 147 -15.86 -18.87 3.77
N LYS A 148 -15.41 -19.79 4.61
CA LYS A 148 -16.25 -20.37 5.66
C LYS A 148 -16.60 -19.33 6.72
N SER A 149 -17.88 -19.27 7.13
CA SER A 149 -18.38 -18.25 8.08
C SER A 149 -17.63 -18.23 9.41
N TYR A 150 -17.08 -19.36 9.88
CA TYR A 150 -16.30 -19.39 11.11
C TYR A 150 -14.97 -18.61 10.98
N VAL A 151 -14.34 -18.58 9.79
CA VAL A 151 -13.11 -17.82 9.51
C VAL A 151 -13.38 -16.33 9.67
N ILE A 152 -14.48 -15.84 9.10
CA ILE A 152 -14.91 -14.45 9.29
C ILE A 152 -15.25 -14.17 10.76
N ARG A 153 -15.95 -15.11 11.43
CA ARG A 153 -16.31 -14.96 12.85
C ARG A 153 -15.09 -14.88 13.77
N GLN A 154 -14.01 -15.60 13.47
CA GLN A 154 -12.74 -15.51 14.21
C GLN A 154 -12.04 -14.15 14.04
N SER A 155 -12.32 -13.46 12.94
CA SER A 155 -11.76 -12.14 12.61
C SER A 155 -12.60 -10.97 13.15
N LEU A 156 -13.67 -11.25 13.93
CA LEU A 156 -14.49 -10.19 14.52
C LEU A 156 -13.89 -9.70 15.84
N LEU A 157 -13.85 -8.37 16.00
CA LEU A 157 -13.38 -7.68 17.21
C LEU A 157 -14.49 -7.55 18.29
N PHE A 158 -15.71 -7.95 17.97
CA PHE A 158 -16.87 -7.92 18.85
C PHE A 158 -17.52 -9.30 18.96
N SER A 159 -18.38 -9.48 19.94
CA SER A 159 -19.03 -10.78 20.20
C SER A 159 -20.45 -10.61 20.71
N LYS A 160 -21.26 -11.66 20.56
CA LYS A 160 -22.63 -11.76 21.11
C LYS A 160 -22.63 -11.53 22.61
N GLY A 161 -23.64 -10.84 23.13
CA GLY A 161 -23.86 -10.56 24.56
C GLY A 161 -23.01 -9.39 25.09
N LYS A 162 -22.23 -8.71 24.25
CA LYS A 162 -21.41 -7.54 24.63
C LYS A 162 -22.09 -6.24 24.15
N PRO A 163 -21.87 -5.11 24.84
CA PRO A 163 -22.35 -3.81 24.37
C PRO A 163 -21.67 -3.44 23.07
N LEU A 164 -22.47 -2.87 22.16
CA LEU A 164 -22.00 -2.38 20.87
C LEU A 164 -21.17 -1.11 21.08
N ASN A 165 -19.96 -1.11 20.55
CA ASN A 165 -19.11 0.06 20.45
C ASN A 165 -18.99 0.46 18.99
N PRO A 166 -19.47 1.64 18.56
CA PRO A 166 -19.49 2.09 17.17
C PRO A 166 -18.12 2.00 16.48
N ARG A 167 -17.06 2.32 17.22
CA ARG A 167 -15.69 2.32 16.70
C ARG A 167 -15.15 0.94 16.46
N ILE A 168 -15.43 0.00 17.38
CA ILE A 168 -15.02 -1.39 17.21
C ILE A 168 -15.68 -1.97 15.96
N ILE A 169 -16.95 -1.65 15.69
CA ILE A 169 -17.63 -2.08 14.48
C ILE A 169 -16.98 -1.47 13.23
N SER A 170 -16.73 -0.17 13.24
CA SER A 170 -16.08 0.54 12.13
C SER A 170 -14.66 0.05 11.88
N ASP A 171 -13.86 -0.13 12.94
CA ASP A 171 -12.51 -0.70 12.85
C ASP A 171 -12.52 -2.14 12.32
N ASN A 172 -13.53 -2.94 12.69
CA ASN A 172 -13.64 -4.31 12.22
C ASN A 172 -13.93 -4.38 10.71
N GLU A 173 -14.76 -3.52 10.15
CA GLU A 173 -14.94 -3.45 8.70
C GLU A 173 -13.59 -3.21 7.99
N ARG A 174 -12.77 -2.30 8.51
CA ARG A 174 -11.44 -2.01 8.00
C ARG A 174 -10.51 -3.22 8.14
N VAL A 175 -10.49 -3.87 9.31
CA VAL A 175 -9.67 -5.06 9.55
C VAL A 175 -10.02 -6.18 8.56
N LEU A 176 -11.30 -6.44 8.33
CA LEU A 176 -11.76 -7.44 7.35
C LEU A 176 -11.25 -7.09 5.93
N ARG A 177 -11.33 -5.82 5.50
CA ARG A 177 -10.85 -5.41 4.17
C ARG A 177 -9.34 -5.36 4.03
N GLN A 178 -8.62 -4.98 5.08
CA GLN A 178 -7.18 -4.71 4.98
C GLN A 178 -6.31 -5.90 5.39
N GLN A 179 -6.75 -6.72 6.31
CA GLN A 179 -5.93 -7.80 6.88
C GLN A 179 -6.22 -9.16 6.27
N LEU A 180 -7.39 -9.36 5.65
CA LEU A 180 -7.76 -10.61 5.02
C LEU A 180 -7.58 -10.51 3.50
N PRO A 181 -6.54 -11.14 2.91
CA PRO A 181 -6.22 -10.99 1.48
C PRO A 181 -7.26 -11.62 0.56
N PHE A 182 -8.09 -12.53 1.10
CA PHE A 182 -9.17 -13.20 0.39
C PHE A 182 -10.50 -12.42 0.43
N ILE A 183 -10.58 -11.31 1.18
CA ILE A 183 -11.76 -10.44 1.22
C ILE A 183 -11.52 -9.20 0.34
N GLN A 184 -12.44 -8.96 -0.60
CA GLN A 184 -12.42 -7.79 -1.46
C GLN A 184 -13.01 -6.56 -0.76
N ASP A 185 -14.18 -6.71 -0.15
CA ASP A 185 -14.88 -5.65 0.58
C ASP A 185 -15.68 -6.24 1.75
N ALA A 186 -15.94 -5.43 2.76
CA ALA A 186 -16.70 -5.82 3.94
C ALA A 186 -17.53 -4.66 4.46
N ARG A 187 -18.76 -4.95 4.89
CA ARG A 187 -19.67 -4.00 5.49
C ARG A 187 -20.44 -4.63 6.63
N ILE A 188 -20.62 -3.89 7.71
CA ILE A 188 -21.37 -4.34 8.87
C ILE A 188 -22.66 -3.51 8.98
N PHE A 189 -23.79 -4.19 9.12
CA PHE A 189 -25.10 -3.57 9.32
C PHE A 189 -25.57 -3.87 10.71
N VAL A 190 -26.09 -2.86 11.40
CA VAL A 190 -26.69 -2.98 12.72
C VAL A 190 -28.20 -2.89 12.55
N LEU A 191 -28.92 -3.94 12.93
CA LEU A 191 -30.36 -4.11 12.77
C LEU A 191 -31.04 -4.01 14.14
N PRO A 192 -31.78 -2.91 14.41
CA PRO A 192 -32.54 -2.81 15.65
C PRO A 192 -33.68 -3.81 15.71
N ARG A 193 -33.95 -4.38 16.87
CA ARG A 193 -35.13 -5.22 17.10
C ARG A 193 -36.37 -4.37 17.40
N ILE A 194 -37.51 -4.76 16.83
CA ILE A 194 -38.76 -4.00 16.97
C ILE A 194 -39.29 -4.07 18.41
N HIS A 195 -39.14 -5.23 19.06
CA HIS A 195 -39.70 -5.48 20.41
C HIS A 195 -38.69 -5.37 21.54
N ASP A 196 -37.41 -5.13 21.23
CA ASP A 196 -36.32 -5.02 22.22
C ASP A 196 -35.39 -3.87 21.81
N ARG A 197 -35.58 -2.72 22.43
CA ARG A 197 -34.84 -1.48 22.10
C ARG A 197 -33.40 -1.50 22.59
N ASP A 198 -33.07 -2.37 23.54
CA ASP A 198 -31.72 -2.45 24.15
C ASP A 198 -30.82 -3.45 23.43
N THR A 199 -31.40 -4.25 22.55
CA THR A 199 -30.67 -5.28 21.78
C THR A 199 -30.67 -4.94 20.29
N VAL A 200 -29.54 -5.23 19.64
CA VAL A 200 -29.38 -5.11 18.19
C VAL A 200 -28.80 -6.40 17.63
N ASP A 201 -29.22 -6.76 16.43
CA ASP A 201 -28.61 -7.82 15.64
C ASP A 201 -27.57 -7.22 14.68
N VAL A 202 -26.55 -7.98 14.35
CA VAL A 202 -25.46 -7.52 13.49
C VAL A 202 -25.35 -8.46 12.30
N LEU A 203 -25.45 -7.90 11.09
CA LEU A 203 -25.18 -8.59 9.83
C LEU A 203 -23.79 -8.16 9.32
N VAL A 204 -22.88 -9.12 9.22
CA VAL A 204 -21.55 -8.96 8.62
C VAL A 204 -21.64 -9.46 7.17
N LEU A 205 -21.61 -8.54 6.23
CA LEU A 205 -21.60 -8.81 4.80
C LEU A 205 -20.19 -8.66 4.28
N VAL A 206 -19.62 -9.74 3.75
CA VAL A 206 -18.29 -9.76 3.13
C VAL A 206 -18.40 -10.20 1.68
N GLN A 207 -17.51 -9.71 0.84
CA GLN A 207 -17.36 -10.16 -0.53
C GLN A 207 -16.00 -10.81 -0.68
N ASP A 208 -15.99 -12.06 -1.14
CA ASP A 208 -14.76 -12.78 -1.41
C ASP A 208 -14.02 -12.21 -2.64
N ASN A 209 -12.71 -12.37 -2.65
CA ASN A 209 -11.89 -12.24 -3.84
C ASN A 209 -11.81 -13.59 -4.55
N TRP A 210 -11.62 -13.59 -5.85
CA TRP A 210 -11.11 -14.76 -6.56
C TRP A 210 -9.73 -15.11 -5.98
N SER A 211 -9.60 -16.27 -5.36
CA SER A 211 -8.44 -16.60 -4.52
C SER A 211 -7.22 -17.05 -5.31
N ILE A 212 -7.43 -17.69 -6.47
CA ILE A 212 -6.36 -18.32 -7.25
C ILE A 212 -5.76 -17.33 -8.22
N SER A 213 -4.44 -17.19 -8.23
CA SER A 213 -3.70 -16.45 -9.24
C SER A 213 -2.48 -17.22 -9.71
N GLY A 214 -2.17 -17.09 -10.99
CA GLY A 214 -0.97 -17.66 -11.62
C GLY A 214 -0.16 -16.54 -12.26
N ASP A 215 1.16 -16.73 -12.29
CA ASP A 215 2.09 -15.86 -13.00
C ASP A 215 3.17 -16.74 -13.65
N PHE A 216 3.55 -16.42 -14.88
CA PHE A 216 4.66 -17.10 -15.56
C PHE A 216 5.51 -16.11 -16.30
N ALA A 217 6.82 -16.30 -16.19
CA ALA A 217 7.80 -15.60 -16.98
C ALA A 217 8.63 -16.63 -17.73
N ILE A 218 8.76 -16.44 -19.04
CA ILE A 218 9.53 -17.30 -19.92
C ILE A 218 10.69 -16.48 -20.48
N GLY A 219 11.94 -16.86 -20.15
CA GLY A 219 13.16 -16.29 -20.68
C GLY A 219 13.71 -17.13 -21.86
N GLY A 220 12.83 -17.51 -22.77
CA GLY A 220 13.15 -18.45 -23.87
C GLY A 220 13.06 -19.91 -23.45
N LEU A 221 13.72 -20.81 -24.21
CA LEU A 221 13.76 -22.24 -23.92
C LEU A 221 14.72 -22.61 -22.77
N THR A 222 15.49 -21.64 -22.28
CA THR A 222 16.59 -21.85 -21.33
C THR A 222 16.28 -21.44 -19.90
N SER A 223 15.25 -20.62 -19.70
CA SER A 223 14.87 -20.17 -18.36
C SER A 223 13.40 -19.78 -18.29
N GLY A 224 12.83 -19.90 -17.09
CA GLY A 224 11.47 -19.49 -16.83
C GLY A 224 11.08 -19.71 -15.37
N ASN A 225 9.94 -19.16 -14.98
CA ASN A 225 9.30 -19.49 -13.72
C ASN A 225 7.78 -19.56 -13.87
N ALA A 226 7.17 -20.40 -13.05
CA ALA A 226 5.73 -20.52 -12.91
C ALA A 226 5.38 -20.38 -11.44
N LYS A 227 4.45 -19.47 -11.12
CA LYS A 227 3.94 -19.22 -9.77
C LYS A 227 2.45 -19.54 -9.73
N LEU A 228 2.03 -20.25 -8.70
CA LEU A 228 0.63 -20.45 -8.32
C LEU A 228 0.42 -19.93 -6.89
N ASP A 229 -0.57 -19.09 -6.72
CA ASP A 229 -0.92 -18.47 -5.45
C ASP A 229 -2.42 -18.69 -5.20
N ASP A 230 -2.78 -19.40 -4.11
CA ASP A 230 -4.15 -19.51 -3.63
C ASP A 230 -4.24 -18.85 -2.25
N LYS A 231 -5.02 -17.78 -2.15
CA LYS A 231 -5.19 -16.98 -0.92
C LYS A 231 -6.28 -17.49 0.01
N ASN A 232 -7.00 -18.53 -0.38
CA ASN A 232 -8.15 -19.04 0.39
C ASN A 232 -8.33 -20.55 0.25
N ILE A 233 -7.28 -21.31 0.50
CA ILE A 233 -7.30 -22.78 0.35
C ILE A 233 -8.51 -23.36 1.07
N PHE A 234 -9.34 -24.09 0.35
CA PHE A 234 -10.55 -24.76 0.86
C PHE A 234 -11.51 -23.86 1.65
N GLY A 235 -11.48 -22.53 1.42
CA GLY A 235 -12.29 -21.56 2.16
C GLY A 235 -11.82 -21.32 3.62
N LEU A 236 -10.60 -21.74 3.97
CA LEU A 236 -10.02 -21.61 5.31
C LEU A 236 -9.38 -20.24 5.55
N GLY A 237 -9.25 -19.41 4.50
CA GLY A 237 -8.55 -18.12 4.56
C GLY A 237 -7.04 -18.26 4.69
N HIS A 238 -6.48 -19.43 4.41
CA HIS A 238 -5.04 -19.65 4.39
C HIS A 238 -4.50 -19.42 2.97
N GLU A 239 -3.30 -18.85 2.88
CA GLU A 239 -2.62 -18.58 1.61
C GLU A 239 -1.49 -19.61 1.40
N LEU A 240 -1.44 -20.19 0.20
CA LEU A 240 -0.35 -21.04 -0.25
C LEU A 240 0.23 -20.47 -1.55
N ILE A 241 1.50 -20.13 -1.53
CA ILE A 241 2.25 -19.67 -2.68
C ILE A 241 3.26 -20.74 -3.06
N ASN A 242 3.22 -21.18 -4.32
CA ASN A 242 4.20 -22.07 -4.90
C ASN A 242 4.80 -21.45 -6.16
N GLN A 243 6.10 -21.40 -6.24
CA GLN A 243 6.81 -20.97 -7.44
C GLN A 243 7.89 -22.00 -7.79
N VAL A 244 7.90 -22.41 -9.03
CA VAL A 244 8.96 -23.24 -9.60
C VAL A 244 9.71 -22.40 -10.62
N SER A 245 11.02 -22.41 -10.55
CA SER A 245 11.93 -21.70 -11.46
C SER A 245 12.83 -22.69 -12.17
N TYR A 246 13.15 -22.43 -13.43
CA TYR A 246 14.04 -23.27 -14.24
C TYR A 246 15.08 -22.41 -14.97
N ASN A 247 16.35 -22.81 -14.95
CA ASN A 247 17.42 -22.15 -15.69
C ASN A 247 18.54 -23.16 -16.01
N VAL A 248 18.78 -23.42 -17.30
CA VAL A 248 19.77 -24.43 -17.77
C VAL A 248 21.21 -23.98 -17.49
N PHE A 249 21.47 -22.69 -17.35
CA PHE A 249 22.81 -22.13 -17.13
C PHE A 249 23.25 -22.13 -15.69
N ARG A 250 22.44 -22.70 -14.79
CA ARG A 250 22.74 -22.80 -13.36
C ARG A 250 23.07 -24.25 -13.01
N ASP A 251 23.97 -24.44 -12.05
CA ASP A 251 24.32 -25.77 -11.55
C ASP A 251 23.08 -26.47 -10.99
N GLN A 252 22.32 -25.76 -10.16
CA GLN A 252 20.98 -26.15 -9.74
C GLN A 252 19.96 -25.64 -10.76
N LYS A 253 19.55 -26.47 -11.70
CA LYS A 253 18.63 -26.08 -12.81
C LYS A 253 17.23 -25.73 -12.34
N TRP A 254 16.74 -26.36 -11.27
CA TRP A 254 15.42 -26.17 -10.72
C TRP A 254 15.48 -25.42 -9.39
N GLY A 255 14.64 -24.44 -9.24
CA GLY A 255 14.42 -23.71 -8.01
C GLY A 255 12.97 -23.84 -7.56
N TYR A 256 12.77 -23.84 -6.26
CA TYR A 256 11.44 -23.83 -5.64
C TYR A 256 11.34 -22.78 -4.54
N ARG A 257 10.18 -22.11 -4.51
CA ARG A 257 9.82 -21.16 -3.45
C ARG A 257 8.40 -21.44 -3.00
N GLY A 258 8.24 -21.72 -1.71
CA GLY A 258 6.97 -22.00 -1.08
C GLY A 258 6.72 -21.11 0.14
N TYR A 259 5.48 -20.62 0.29
CA TYR A 259 5.02 -19.94 1.49
C TYR A 259 3.65 -20.47 1.88
N TYR A 260 3.48 -20.74 3.17
CA TYR A 260 2.19 -21.01 3.76
C TYR A 260 1.89 -19.94 4.80
N ARG A 261 0.75 -19.24 4.65
CA ARG A 261 0.38 -18.09 5.46
C ARG A 261 -1.00 -18.24 6.04
N VAL A 262 -1.12 -17.91 7.32
CA VAL A 262 -2.39 -17.86 8.04
C VAL A 262 -2.58 -16.44 8.56
N PRO A 263 -3.52 -15.64 8.03
CA PRO A 263 -3.72 -14.26 8.43
C PRO A 263 -4.04 -14.09 9.90
N PHE A 264 -4.89 -14.98 10.45
CA PHE A 264 -5.22 -15.01 11.87
C PHE A 264 -5.33 -16.46 12.36
N ILE A 265 -4.45 -16.85 13.28
CA ILE A 265 -4.50 -18.17 13.93
C ILE A 265 -5.62 -18.14 14.97
N GLY A 266 -6.78 -18.69 14.62
CA GLY A 266 -7.99 -18.66 15.45
C GLY A 266 -8.43 -17.22 15.75
N LYS A 267 -8.80 -16.94 17.00
CA LYS A 267 -9.20 -15.60 17.48
C LYS A 267 -8.05 -14.77 18.05
N THR A 268 -6.82 -15.19 17.85
CA THR A 268 -5.63 -14.55 18.47
C THR A 268 -5.18 -13.30 17.71
N PHE A 269 -5.61 -13.13 16.46
CA PHE A 269 -5.12 -12.10 15.53
C PHE A 269 -3.60 -12.20 15.29
N ILE A 270 -3.02 -13.39 15.47
CA ILE A 270 -1.63 -13.69 15.15
C ILE A 270 -1.56 -14.14 13.70
N PHE A 271 -0.81 -13.43 12.90
CA PHE A 271 -0.37 -13.84 11.57
C PHE A 271 0.72 -14.89 11.70
N GLY A 272 0.63 -15.98 10.95
CA GLY A 272 1.66 -17.03 10.87
C GLY A 272 2.14 -17.19 9.44
N GLU A 273 3.45 -17.38 9.25
CA GLU A 273 4.07 -17.68 7.96
C GLU A 273 5.15 -18.76 8.15
N LEU A 274 5.09 -19.78 7.29
CA LEU A 274 6.19 -20.71 7.03
C LEU A 274 6.75 -20.43 5.65
N SER A 275 8.06 -20.36 5.52
CA SER A 275 8.75 -20.14 4.25
C SER A 275 9.80 -21.21 3.98
N TYR A 276 9.81 -21.70 2.76
CA TYR A 276 10.79 -22.62 2.23
C TYR A 276 11.22 -22.16 0.85
N ILE A 277 12.50 -21.78 0.70
CA ILE A 277 13.06 -21.35 -0.58
C ILE A 277 14.32 -22.17 -0.81
N ASN A 278 14.40 -22.79 -1.98
CA ASN A 278 15.57 -23.52 -2.47
C ASN A 278 15.78 -23.17 -3.94
N GLU A 279 16.57 -22.12 -4.18
CA GLU A 279 16.92 -21.60 -5.48
C GLU A 279 18.44 -21.53 -5.63
N TRP A 280 18.93 -21.40 -6.85
CA TRP A 280 20.38 -21.37 -7.17
C TRP A 280 21.17 -20.27 -6.45
N ASN A 281 20.52 -19.19 -6.04
CA ASN A 281 21.15 -18.06 -5.37
C ASN A 281 20.74 -17.89 -3.91
N GLN A 282 19.80 -18.71 -3.41
CA GLN A 282 19.32 -18.59 -2.03
C GLN A 282 18.63 -19.87 -1.54
N ASN A 283 18.94 -20.23 -0.29
CA ASN A 283 18.21 -21.21 0.47
C ASN A 283 17.73 -20.54 1.76
N ILE A 284 16.42 -20.55 2.00
CA ILE A 284 15.82 -19.90 3.17
C ILE A 284 14.78 -20.82 3.78
N TYR A 285 14.89 -21.00 5.09
CA TYR A 285 13.91 -21.67 5.93
C TYR A 285 13.43 -20.67 6.99
N GLY A 286 12.14 -20.52 7.16
CA GLY A 286 11.63 -19.49 8.08
C GLY A 286 10.31 -19.79 8.73
N LEU A 287 10.20 -19.39 10.00
CA LEU A 287 8.96 -19.26 10.75
C LEU A 287 8.81 -17.82 11.19
N ARG A 288 7.64 -17.23 10.92
CA ARG A 288 7.29 -15.90 11.39
C ARG A 288 5.90 -15.91 12.03
N LEU A 289 5.82 -15.41 13.26
CA LEU A 289 4.57 -15.14 13.96
C LEU A 289 4.51 -13.64 14.29
N ARG A 290 3.37 -13.00 14.04
CA ARG A 290 3.24 -11.56 14.28
C ARG A 290 1.81 -11.19 14.65
N ARG A 291 1.68 -10.37 15.67
CA ARG A 291 0.44 -9.69 16.04
C ARG A 291 0.69 -8.19 16.07
N ASP A 292 0.01 -7.45 15.19
CA ASP A 292 0.14 -6.00 15.10
C ASP A 292 -0.88 -5.29 16.00
N PHE A 293 -0.68 -4.00 16.27
CA PHE A 293 -1.70 -3.13 16.86
C PHE A 293 -2.76 -2.78 15.80
N LEU A 294 -3.64 -3.73 15.47
CA LEU A 294 -4.63 -3.64 14.38
C LEU A 294 -5.57 -2.44 14.53
N THR A 295 -5.92 -2.11 15.77
CA THR A 295 -6.82 -1.01 16.11
C THR A 295 -6.29 -0.25 17.32
N PRO A 296 -6.75 0.99 17.56
CA PRO A 296 -6.40 1.71 18.78
C PRO A 296 -6.78 0.99 20.07
N SER A 297 -7.75 0.06 20.04
CA SER A 297 -8.14 -0.73 21.21
C SER A 297 -7.27 -1.96 21.48
N THR A 298 -6.37 -2.33 20.56
CA THR A 298 -5.45 -3.45 20.73
C THR A 298 -4.44 -3.15 21.83
N LYS A 299 -4.43 -3.96 22.90
CA LYS A 299 -3.58 -3.73 24.07
C LYS A 299 -2.16 -4.27 23.91
N PHE A 300 -2.00 -5.43 23.29
CA PHE A 300 -0.72 -6.14 23.16
C PHE A 300 -0.44 -6.45 21.69
N ALA A 301 0.81 -6.30 21.30
CA ALA A 301 1.37 -6.70 20.02
C ALA A 301 2.71 -7.38 20.24
N GLY A 302 3.20 -8.12 19.25
CA GLY A 302 4.47 -8.82 19.36
C GLY A 302 4.79 -9.63 18.12
N GLY A 303 5.99 -10.17 18.06
CA GLY A 303 6.42 -11.03 16.97
C GLY A 303 7.57 -11.91 17.34
N LEU A 304 7.67 -13.02 16.63
CA LEU A 304 8.77 -13.97 16.63
C LEU A 304 9.11 -14.25 15.17
N GLU A 305 10.37 -14.13 14.82
CA GLU A 305 10.91 -14.55 13.54
C GLU A 305 12.16 -15.39 13.78
N VAL A 306 12.19 -16.59 13.23
CA VAL A 306 13.36 -17.47 13.23
C VAL A 306 13.58 -17.89 11.80
N THR A 307 14.71 -17.52 11.24
CA THR A 307 15.04 -17.83 9.84
C THR A 307 16.50 -18.22 9.68
N GLN A 308 16.74 -19.16 8.80
CA GLN A 308 18.06 -19.54 8.34
C GLN A 308 18.20 -19.16 6.88
N HIS A 309 19.27 -18.48 6.55
CA HIS A 309 19.58 -18.00 5.22
C HIS A 309 20.92 -18.55 4.73
N ARG A 310 20.96 -18.96 3.46
CA ARG A 310 22.19 -19.18 2.69
C ARG A 310 22.02 -18.48 1.37
N LEU A 311 22.85 -17.49 1.09
CA LEU A 311 22.71 -16.57 -0.02
C LEU A 311 23.99 -16.50 -0.82
N LEU A 312 23.85 -16.56 -2.16
CA LEU A 312 24.93 -16.27 -3.10
C LEU A 312 24.84 -14.79 -3.47
N ARG A 313 25.88 -14.03 -3.20
CA ARG A 313 25.96 -12.62 -3.54
C ARG A 313 26.92 -12.39 -4.69
N GLU A 314 26.44 -11.66 -5.68
CA GLU A 314 27.25 -11.03 -6.72
C GLU A 314 27.19 -9.53 -6.52
N PHE A 315 28.32 -8.86 -6.38
CA PHE A 315 28.34 -7.41 -6.30
C PHE A 315 29.55 -6.83 -7.03
N ILE A 316 29.36 -5.65 -7.59
CA ILE A 316 30.43 -4.83 -8.15
C ILE A 316 30.77 -3.79 -7.08
N PRO A 317 31.99 -3.74 -6.56
CA PRO A 317 32.40 -2.72 -5.58
C PRO A 317 32.15 -1.31 -6.12
N PHE A 318 31.72 -0.40 -5.23
CA PHE A 318 31.52 1.00 -5.60
C PHE A 318 32.84 1.64 -6.02
N GLY A 319 32.86 2.34 -7.17
CA GLY A 319 34.05 3.04 -7.68
C GLY A 319 35.04 2.16 -8.45
N THR A 320 34.71 0.91 -8.75
CA THR A 320 35.55 0.04 -9.58
C THR A 320 34.78 -0.49 -10.78
N ASP A 321 35.37 -0.47 -11.97
CA ASP A 321 34.84 -1.12 -13.20
C ASP A 321 35.18 -2.62 -13.24
N THR A 322 35.59 -3.19 -12.12
CA THR A 322 36.15 -4.54 -12.07
C THR A 322 35.10 -5.61 -11.82
N VAL A 323 35.48 -6.84 -12.17
CA VAL A 323 34.75 -8.09 -12.17
C VAL A 323 33.83 -8.23 -10.93
N ALA A 324 32.58 -8.61 -11.17
CA ALA A 324 31.64 -8.94 -10.10
C ALA A 324 32.26 -9.97 -9.14
N GLN A 325 32.35 -9.62 -7.88
CA GLN A 325 32.75 -10.57 -6.84
C GLN A 325 31.56 -11.44 -6.46
N ARG A 326 31.81 -12.73 -6.37
CA ARG A 326 30.78 -13.73 -6.02
C ARG A 326 31.23 -14.51 -4.80
N PHE A 327 30.42 -14.51 -3.75
CA PHE A 327 30.66 -15.32 -2.57
C PHE A 327 29.34 -15.78 -1.92
N THR A 328 29.40 -16.90 -1.24
CA THR A 328 28.29 -17.43 -0.45
C THR A 328 28.42 -16.97 1.00
N TYR A 329 27.31 -16.62 1.62
CA TYR A 329 27.25 -16.38 3.06
C TYR A 329 25.97 -17.01 3.64
N SER A 330 26.05 -17.42 4.88
CA SER A 330 24.92 -18.01 5.59
C SER A 330 24.80 -17.46 6.99
N PHE A 331 23.58 -17.26 7.46
CA PHE A 331 23.31 -16.76 8.81
C PHE A 331 22.00 -17.24 9.36
N ASN A 332 21.90 -17.23 10.66
CA ASN A 332 20.67 -17.45 11.43
C ASN A 332 20.19 -16.13 12.02
N LEU A 333 18.94 -15.79 11.75
CA LEU A 333 18.27 -14.63 12.32
C LEU A 333 17.23 -15.10 13.35
N THR A 334 17.31 -14.56 14.54
CA THR A 334 16.27 -14.69 15.56
C THR A 334 15.84 -13.30 15.99
N ASP A 335 14.56 -13.03 15.89
CA ASP A 335 13.97 -11.73 16.23
C ASP A 335 12.74 -11.91 17.09
N VAL A 336 12.71 -11.25 18.24
CA VAL A 336 11.56 -11.29 19.17
C VAL A 336 11.25 -9.88 19.62
N TRP A 337 9.98 -9.50 19.58
CA TRP A 337 9.54 -8.23 20.13
C TRP A 337 8.19 -8.33 20.82
N LEU A 338 7.97 -7.47 21.80
CA LEU A 338 6.73 -7.33 22.52
C LEU A 338 6.42 -5.85 22.74
N GLY A 339 5.14 -5.50 22.62
CA GLY A 339 4.67 -4.13 22.81
C GLY A 339 3.33 -4.07 23.53
N ARG A 340 3.14 -3.01 24.31
CA ARG A 340 1.89 -2.71 25.01
C ARG A 340 1.44 -1.30 24.72
N SER A 341 0.14 -1.14 24.45
CA SER A 341 -0.50 0.17 24.25
C SER A 341 -1.30 0.56 25.49
N PHE A 342 -1.21 1.84 25.84
CA PHE A 342 -1.91 2.47 26.95
C PHE A 342 -2.83 3.57 26.44
N PRO A 343 -4.08 3.68 26.96
CA PRO A 343 -4.95 4.81 26.64
C PRO A 343 -4.38 6.10 27.23
N ILE A 344 -4.63 7.22 26.56
CA ILE A 344 -4.30 8.54 27.07
C ILE A 344 -5.58 9.22 27.59
N ASN A 345 -5.51 9.86 28.74
CA ASN A 345 -6.67 10.50 29.39
C ASN A 345 -6.65 12.03 29.27
N ILE A 346 -5.95 12.57 28.26
CA ILE A 346 -5.80 14.03 28.04
C ILE A 346 -6.51 14.42 26.74
N GLY A 347 -7.16 15.58 26.73
CA GLY A 347 -7.82 16.14 25.54
C GLY A 347 -9.28 15.76 25.38
N SER A 348 -9.85 16.06 24.20
CA SER A 348 -11.25 15.74 23.87
C SER A 348 -11.49 14.23 23.84
N GLU A 349 -12.75 13.82 24.02
CA GLU A 349 -13.11 12.41 24.02
C GLU A 349 -12.69 11.69 22.71
N ASN A 350 -12.91 12.31 21.57
CA ASN A 350 -12.46 11.78 20.28
C ASN A 350 -10.94 11.61 20.20
N PHE A 351 -10.17 12.53 20.76
CA PHE A 351 -8.71 12.43 20.82
C PHE A 351 -8.28 11.29 21.74
N ARG A 352 -8.81 11.21 22.96
CA ARG A 352 -8.49 10.17 23.95
C ARG A 352 -8.73 8.75 23.41
N GLN A 353 -9.84 8.57 22.71
CA GLN A 353 -10.24 7.25 22.25
C GLN A 353 -9.41 6.74 21.09
N ARG A 354 -8.74 7.62 20.33
CA ARG A 354 -7.91 7.29 19.14
C ARG A 354 -6.44 7.38 19.39
N THR A 355 -6.04 7.97 20.52
CA THR A 355 -4.63 8.18 20.85
C THR A 355 -4.18 7.12 21.85
N ARG A 356 -3.00 6.58 21.62
CA ARG A 356 -2.35 5.59 22.46
C ARG A 356 -0.89 5.93 22.66
N ILE A 357 -0.39 5.69 23.86
CA ILE A 357 1.04 5.57 24.12
C ILE A 357 1.40 4.11 23.95
N VAL A 358 2.47 3.83 23.24
CA VAL A 358 2.99 2.48 23.02
C VAL A 358 4.39 2.39 23.59
N LEU A 359 4.62 1.35 24.40
CA LEU A 359 5.95 0.95 24.84
C LEU A 359 6.24 -0.43 24.25
N ALA A 360 7.40 -0.59 23.63
CA ALA A 360 7.80 -1.85 23.03
C ALA A 360 9.29 -2.13 23.23
N GLY A 361 9.62 -3.41 23.34
CA GLY A 361 10.99 -3.91 23.39
C GLY A 361 11.23 -4.95 22.29
N ARG A 362 12.43 -5.02 21.76
CA ARG A 362 12.86 -5.96 20.71
C ARG A 362 14.27 -6.43 20.95
N VAL A 363 14.50 -7.71 20.70
CA VAL A 363 15.81 -8.33 20.68
C VAL A 363 15.98 -9.03 19.35
N THR A 364 17.09 -8.76 18.68
CA THR A 364 17.45 -9.37 17.40
C THR A 364 18.85 -9.93 17.48
N SER A 365 19.02 -11.19 17.11
CA SER A 365 20.32 -11.86 16.98
C SER A 365 20.52 -12.27 15.52
N ASN A 366 21.64 -11.87 14.96
CA ASN A 366 22.06 -12.23 13.60
C ASN A 366 23.45 -12.85 13.67
N ASN A 367 23.54 -14.16 13.47
CA ASN A 367 24.78 -14.93 13.60
C ASN A 367 25.14 -15.56 12.25
N PHE A 368 26.32 -15.22 11.74
CA PHE A 368 26.85 -15.77 10.48
C PHE A 368 27.58 -17.08 10.73
N ASN A 369 27.24 -18.11 9.93
CA ASN A 369 27.93 -19.39 9.91
C ASN A 369 29.01 -19.43 8.82
N GLU A 370 28.75 -18.78 7.68
CA GLU A 370 29.65 -18.67 6.53
C GLU A 370 29.62 -17.20 6.05
N ARG A 371 30.78 -16.58 5.90
CA ARG A 371 30.88 -15.17 5.52
C ARG A 371 32.29 -14.81 5.05
N PRO A 372 32.50 -13.71 4.32
CA PRO A 372 33.85 -13.18 4.03
C PRO A 372 34.57 -12.80 5.32
N LEU A 373 35.89 -12.63 5.22
CA LEU A 373 36.69 -12.12 6.35
C LEU A 373 36.16 -10.76 6.79
N VAL A 374 35.89 -10.60 8.07
CA VAL A 374 35.43 -9.36 8.70
C VAL A 374 36.48 -8.77 9.64
N THR A 375 36.57 -7.46 9.66
CA THR A 375 37.38 -6.69 10.61
C THR A 375 36.54 -5.54 11.14
N ALA A 376 37.09 -4.73 12.05
CA ALA A 376 36.43 -3.51 12.50
C ALA A 376 36.13 -2.52 11.34
N ASP A 377 36.98 -2.52 10.31
CA ASP A 377 36.91 -1.56 9.20
C ASP A 377 36.45 -2.17 7.88
N THR A 378 36.27 -3.50 7.79
CA THR A 378 35.87 -4.17 6.55
C THR A 378 34.72 -5.13 6.77
N ASN A 379 33.86 -5.21 5.75
CA ASN A 379 32.74 -6.16 5.70
C ASN A 379 31.79 -6.07 6.89
N GLN A 380 31.56 -4.87 7.43
CA GLN A 380 30.76 -4.61 8.63
C GLN A 380 29.32 -5.13 8.50
N LEU A 381 28.78 -5.30 7.28
CA LEU A 381 27.47 -5.89 7.03
C LEU A 381 27.36 -7.35 7.51
N TYR A 382 28.47 -8.05 7.60
CA TYR A 382 28.57 -9.46 7.98
C TYR A 382 29.01 -9.70 9.42
N TRP A 383 29.00 -8.65 10.26
CA TRP A 383 29.24 -8.81 11.69
C TRP A 383 28.15 -9.63 12.36
N ASN A 384 28.52 -10.52 13.27
CA ASN A 384 27.57 -11.09 14.23
C ASN A 384 27.06 -9.96 15.12
N ARG A 385 25.75 -9.81 15.21
CA ARG A 385 25.13 -8.68 15.92
C ARG A 385 24.05 -9.18 16.86
N PHE A 386 24.09 -8.68 18.08
CA PHE A 386 23.01 -8.79 19.04
C PHE A 386 22.49 -7.40 19.37
N LEU A 387 21.26 -7.13 19.01
CA LEU A 387 20.63 -5.81 19.10
C LEU A 387 19.47 -5.86 20.09
N SER A 388 19.51 -5.00 21.09
CA SER A 388 18.40 -4.80 22.05
C SER A 388 17.88 -3.38 21.90
N LEU A 389 16.59 -3.23 21.59
CA LEU A 389 15.93 -1.94 21.37
C LEU A 389 14.72 -1.77 22.29
N VAL A 390 14.50 -0.57 22.76
CA VAL A 390 13.29 -0.12 23.42
C VAL A 390 12.74 1.07 22.69
N SER A 391 11.43 1.14 22.47
CA SER A 391 10.78 2.32 21.91
C SER A 391 9.60 2.78 22.77
N VAL A 392 9.43 4.08 22.82
CA VAL A 392 8.24 4.73 23.35
C VAL A 392 7.70 5.68 22.31
N GLY A 393 6.38 5.71 22.16
CA GLY A 393 5.80 6.64 21.19
C GLY A 393 4.32 6.85 21.42
N ILE A 394 3.81 7.88 20.76
CA ILE A 394 2.41 8.25 20.73
C ILE A 394 1.87 8.11 19.32
N SER A 395 0.70 7.48 19.20
CA SER A 395 0.01 7.27 17.92
C SER A 395 -1.45 7.71 18.05
N ASN A 396 -1.89 8.55 17.13
CA ASN A 396 -3.29 8.93 16.92
C ASN A 396 -3.71 8.46 15.53
N ARG A 397 -4.71 7.57 15.43
CA ARG A 397 -5.12 6.97 14.16
C ARG A 397 -6.61 7.09 13.93
N SER A 398 -6.95 7.53 12.77
CA SER A 398 -8.31 7.60 12.26
C SER A 398 -8.30 7.28 10.78
N TYR A 399 -9.47 6.97 10.22
CA TYR A 399 -9.60 6.63 8.80
C TYR A 399 -10.81 7.35 8.21
N PHE A 400 -10.69 7.73 6.96
CA PHE A 400 -11.81 8.08 6.11
C PHE A 400 -11.82 7.15 4.90
N ARG A 401 -12.97 7.03 4.27
CA ARG A 401 -13.13 6.20 3.06
C ARG A 401 -13.02 7.06 1.82
N ASP A 402 -12.29 6.57 0.85
CA ASP A 402 -12.18 7.17 -0.47
C ASP A 402 -12.13 6.05 -1.53
N VAL A 403 -12.08 6.41 -2.80
CA VAL A 403 -12.00 5.49 -3.94
C VAL A 403 -11.02 6.05 -4.97
N LEU A 404 -10.51 5.19 -5.87
CA LEU A 404 -9.64 5.62 -6.96
C LEU A 404 -8.35 6.33 -6.48
N ILE A 405 -7.74 5.80 -5.42
CA ILE A 405 -6.40 6.20 -5.00
C ILE A 405 -5.40 5.23 -5.64
N TYR A 406 -5.41 3.98 -5.20
CA TYR A 406 -4.60 2.90 -5.78
C TYR A 406 -5.46 1.81 -6.41
N GLY A 407 -6.71 1.67 -5.98
CA GLY A 407 -7.70 0.77 -6.54
C GLY A 407 -8.52 1.42 -7.65
N PHE A 408 -9.30 0.60 -8.33
CA PHE A 408 -10.14 0.98 -9.47
C PHE A 408 -11.64 0.96 -9.12
N GLY A 409 -11.99 1.46 -7.93
CA GLY A 409 -13.38 1.64 -7.50
C GLY A 409 -13.79 0.84 -6.27
N ARG A 410 -12.88 0.04 -5.66
CA ARG A 410 -13.08 -0.52 -4.33
C ARG A 410 -12.97 0.58 -3.27
N THR A 411 -13.55 0.33 -2.11
CA THR A 411 -13.39 1.20 -0.95
C THR A 411 -11.95 1.14 -0.44
N GLU A 412 -11.32 2.32 -0.26
CA GLU A 412 -9.97 2.47 0.29
C GLU A 412 -10.06 3.25 1.60
N ASP A 413 -9.56 2.64 2.69
CA ASP A 413 -9.49 3.27 4.00
C ASP A 413 -8.20 4.08 4.09
N VAL A 414 -8.31 5.39 4.14
CA VAL A 414 -7.20 6.35 4.16
C VAL A 414 -6.91 6.75 5.59
N PRO A 415 -5.71 6.46 6.13
CA PRO A 415 -5.36 6.84 7.49
C PRO A 415 -5.11 8.35 7.59
N TYR A 416 -5.56 8.96 8.67
CA TYR A 416 -5.21 10.32 9.05
C TYR A 416 -4.95 10.40 10.55
N GLY A 417 -4.11 11.36 10.96
CA GLY A 417 -3.63 11.49 12.32
C GLY A 417 -2.13 11.71 12.37
N GLY A 418 -1.44 11.03 13.27
CA GLY A 418 0.00 11.13 13.37
C GLY A 418 0.62 10.19 14.38
N MET A 419 1.92 10.05 14.29
CA MET A 419 2.71 9.30 15.25
C MET A 419 4.02 10.02 15.52
N LEU A 420 4.54 9.82 16.74
CA LEU A 420 5.88 10.21 17.15
C LEU A 420 6.43 9.07 18.00
N SER A 421 7.61 8.55 17.65
CA SER A 421 8.27 7.51 18.42
C SER A 421 9.76 7.77 18.57
N PHE A 422 10.27 7.43 19.73
CA PHE A 422 11.70 7.41 20.06
C PHE A 422 12.13 5.97 20.28
N THR A 423 13.27 5.61 19.71
CA THR A 423 13.85 4.27 19.86
C THR A 423 15.27 4.44 20.36
N GLY A 424 15.61 3.74 21.43
CA GLY A 424 16.96 3.67 21.96
C GLY A 424 17.36 2.22 22.17
N GLY A 425 18.66 1.95 22.22
CA GLY A 425 19.13 0.60 22.50
C GLY A 425 20.62 0.42 22.42
N LEU A 426 21.01 -0.85 22.50
CA LEU A 426 22.41 -1.29 22.51
C LEU A 426 22.59 -2.37 21.44
N GLU A 427 23.63 -2.24 20.66
CA GLU A 427 24.18 -3.28 19.80
C GLU A 427 25.49 -3.80 20.40
N SER A 428 25.60 -5.10 20.51
CA SER A 428 26.86 -5.81 20.79
C SER A 428 27.25 -6.58 19.53
N ASN A 429 28.42 -6.35 19.03
CA ASN A 429 29.01 -7.09 17.92
C ASN A 429 30.40 -7.62 18.29
N GLU A 430 31.09 -8.25 17.38
CA GLU A 430 32.41 -8.87 17.61
C GLU A 430 33.51 -7.88 17.93
N PHE A 431 33.35 -6.61 17.60
CA PHE A 431 34.35 -5.57 17.71
C PHE A 431 34.05 -4.55 18.82
N GLY A 432 32.87 -4.63 19.43
CA GLY A 432 32.51 -3.71 20.50
C GLY A 432 31.02 -3.59 20.78
N ARG A 433 30.68 -2.56 21.53
CA ARG A 433 29.30 -2.20 21.87
C ARG A 433 29.07 -0.76 21.49
N ARG A 434 27.92 -0.50 20.87
CA ARG A 434 27.51 0.86 20.50
C ARG A 434 26.05 1.11 20.85
N MET A 435 25.74 2.37 21.12
CA MET A 435 24.38 2.81 21.44
C MET A 435 23.65 3.19 20.18
N TYR A 436 22.34 2.94 20.13
CA TYR A 436 21.46 3.42 19.08
C TYR A 436 20.49 4.46 19.63
N ALA A 437 20.25 5.52 18.86
CA ALA A 437 19.17 6.48 19.10
C ALA A 437 18.45 6.83 17.80
N GLY A 438 17.13 6.84 17.82
CA GLY A 438 16.33 7.16 16.64
C GLY A 438 15.01 7.84 16.99
N ILE A 439 14.52 8.65 16.07
CA ILE A 439 13.22 9.32 16.11
C ILE A 439 12.49 9.10 14.80
N LYS A 440 11.20 8.82 14.89
CA LYS A 440 10.29 8.72 13.75
C LYS A 440 9.04 9.52 14.04
N ALA A 441 8.72 10.46 13.16
CA ALA A 441 7.52 11.28 13.24
C ALA A 441 6.77 11.24 11.90
N SER A 442 5.45 11.16 11.96
CA SER A 442 4.62 11.20 10.77
C SER A 442 3.29 11.89 11.08
N ARG A 443 2.79 12.68 10.13
CA ARG A 443 1.50 13.33 10.24
C ARG A 443 0.79 13.36 8.90
N GLY A 444 -0.44 12.84 8.87
CA GLY A 444 -1.30 12.83 7.69
C GLY A 444 -2.63 13.54 7.96
N LYS A 445 -3.08 14.35 6.99
CA LYS A 445 -4.35 15.07 7.08
C LYS A 445 -4.97 15.19 5.70
N TYR A 446 -6.30 15.06 5.66
CA TYR A 446 -7.09 15.36 4.49
C TYR A 446 -7.69 16.76 4.59
N TYR A 447 -7.55 17.54 3.51
CA TYR A 447 -8.10 18.88 3.35
C TYR A 447 -9.13 18.84 2.22
N PRO A 448 -10.42 19.14 2.44
CA PRO A 448 -11.49 18.94 1.47
C PRO A 448 -11.26 19.57 0.09
N ASN A 449 -10.64 20.75 0.05
CA ASN A 449 -10.39 21.47 -1.21
C ASN A 449 -9.03 21.20 -1.85
N PHE A 450 -8.11 20.58 -1.11
CA PHE A 450 -6.73 20.34 -1.56
C PHE A 450 -6.48 18.86 -1.82
N GLY A 451 -6.85 17.99 -0.87
CA GLY A 451 -6.58 16.56 -0.91
C GLY A 451 -5.86 16.08 0.34
N TYR A 452 -5.18 14.96 0.24
CA TYR A 452 -4.48 14.31 1.34
C TYR A 452 -2.98 14.61 1.29
N LEU A 453 -2.43 14.96 2.44
CA LEU A 453 -1.01 15.21 2.62
C LEU A 453 -0.50 14.43 3.82
N VAL A 454 0.60 13.70 3.64
CA VAL A 454 1.33 13.05 4.73
C VAL A 454 2.81 13.42 4.66
N ASN A 455 3.35 13.84 5.81
CA ASN A 455 4.77 14.14 6.00
C ASN A 455 5.37 13.12 6.95
N THR A 456 6.62 12.71 6.70
CA THR A 456 7.39 11.79 7.53
C THR A 456 8.77 12.37 7.78
N LEU A 457 9.26 12.20 9.00
CA LEU A 457 10.64 12.49 9.43
C LEU A 457 11.16 11.25 10.12
N GLU A 458 12.31 10.79 9.70
CA GLU A 458 13.02 9.68 10.32
C GLU A 458 14.49 10.09 10.49
N ALA A 459 15.03 9.98 11.70
CA ALA A 459 16.43 10.20 11.97
C ALA A 459 16.93 9.21 13.01
N GLY A 460 18.08 8.62 12.80
CA GLY A 460 18.67 7.69 13.74
C GLY A 460 20.13 7.41 13.41
N SER A 461 20.89 7.01 14.43
CA SER A 461 22.29 6.65 14.28
C SER A 461 22.75 5.75 15.41
N PHE A 462 23.77 4.98 15.15
CA PHE A 462 24.61 4.42 16.20
C PHE A 462 25.62 5.45 16.67
N ILE A 463 26.00 5.32 17.92
CA ILE A 463 27.00 6.19 18.59
C ILE A 463 28.04 5.25 19.19
N ASP A 464 29.27 5.34 18.69
CA ASP A 464 30.43 4.68 19.21
C ASP A 464 31.55 5.70 19.51
N ASN A 465 32.07 5.70 20.72
CA ASN A 465 33.17 6.59 21.14
C ASN A 465 32.95 8.07 20.70
N LYS A 466 31.75 8.60 20.85
CA LYS A 466 31.31 9.94 20.43
C LYS A 466 31.26 10.16 18.90
N ARG A 467 31.38 9.13 18.09
CA ARG A 467 31.24 9.20 16.63
C ARG A 467 29.84 8.69 16.25
N TRP A 468 29.26 9.34 15.26
CA TRP A 468 27.99 8.93 14.67
C TRP A 468 28.25 7.93 13.54
N GLU A 469 27.71 6.73 13.65
CA GLU A 469 27.89 5.66 12.69
C GLU A 469 26.53 5.16 12.16
N GLU A 470 26.53 4.70 10.94
CA GLU A 470 25.33 4.20 10.25
C GLU A 470 24.12 5.15 10.40
N GLY A 471 24.40 6.48 10.47
CA GLY A 471 23.36 7.48 10.65
C GLY A 471 22.54 7.73 9.39
N VAL A 472 21.28 8.11 9.58
CA VAL A 472 20.37 8.46 8.49
C VAL A 472 19.42 9.58 8.91
N LEU A 473 19.20 10.51 8.00
CA LEU A 473 18.13 11.50 8.05
C LEU A 473 17.29 11.34 6.80
N ARG A 474 15.98 11.11 6.98
CA ARG A 474 15.02 10.99 5.89
C ARG A 474 13.81 11.90 6.10
N LEU A 475 13.48 12.64 5.06
CA LEU A 475 12.25 13.41 4.97
C LEU A 475 11.42 12.89 3.81
N GLY A 476 10.13 12.72 4.05
CA GLY A 476 9.19 12.25 3.03
C GLY A 476 7.90 13.05 3.05
N THR A 477 7.38 13.36 1.87
CA THR A 477 6.04 13.95 1.70
C THR A 477 5.32 13.20 0.61
N LYS A 478 4.12 12.69 0.93
CA LYS A 478 3.21 12.11 -0.06
C LYS A 478 1.93 12.91 -0.11
N TYR A 479 1.51 13.21 -1.31
CA TYR A 479 0.29 13.97 -1.57
C TYR A 479 -0.53 13.28 -2.64
N PHE A 480 -1.85 13.29 -2.47
CA PHE A 480 -2.78 13.08 -3.57
C PHE A 480 -3.92 14.09 -3.51
N SER A 481 -4.32 14.57 -4.68
CA SER A 481 -5.39 15.56 -4.81
C SER A 481 -6.76 14.98 -4.46
N ARG A 482 -7.74 15.85 -4.22
CA ARG A 482 -9.14 15.44 -4.36
C ARG A 482 -9.39 14.85 -5.75
N LEU A 483 -10.45 14.07 -5.89
CA LEU A 483 -10.84 13.50 -7.18
C LEU A 483 -11.50 14.61 -8.03
N PHE A 484 -10.87 14.97 -9.13
CA PHE A 484 -11.42 15.90 -10.11
C PHE A 484 -12.27 15.15 -11.13
N MET A 485 -13.37 15.76 -11.54
CA MET A 485 -14.22 15.24 -12.60
C MET A 485 -13.98 16.04 -13.88
N LEU A 486 -13.57 15.37 -14.95
CA LEU A 486 -13.39 15.94 -16.28
C LEU A 486 -14.35 15.20 -17.23
N ARG A 487 -15.57 15.71 -17.37
CA ARG A 487 -16.68 15.03 -18.05
C ARG A 487 -16.92 13.64 -17.42
N THR A 488 -16.68 12.56 -18.18
CA THR A 488 -16.82 11.16 -17.73
C THR A 488 -15.55 10.59 -17.09
N TRP A 489 -14.42 11.29 -17.20
CA TRP A 489 -13.15 10.87 -16.65
C TRP A 489 -12.97 11.40 -15.23
N ARG A 490 -12.25 10.67 -14.42
CA ARG A 490 -11.86 11.09 -13.07
C ARG A 490 -10.36 11.19 -13.00
N VAL A 491 -9.88 12.32 -12.48
CA VAL A 491 -8.47 12.66 -12.51
C VAL A 491 -7.97 12.84 -11.09
N ARG A 492 -6.81 12.28 -10.79
CA ARG A 492 -6.13 12.44 -9.53
C ARG A 492 -4.64 12.70 -9.75
N GLN A 493 -4.11 13.69 -9.05
CA GLN A 493 -2.70 14.03 -9.03
C GLN A 493 -2.04 13.42 -7.82
N PHE A 494 -0.84 12.82 -8.01
CA PHE A 494 0.02 12.31 -6.96
C PHE A 494 1.36 13.01 -6.98
N VAL A 495 1.92 13.25 -5.79
CA VAL A 495 3.27 13.77 -5.60
C VAL A 495 3.93 12.97 -4.49
N ASP A 496 5.14 12.46 -4.73
CA ASP A 496 5.99 11.82 -3.74
C ASP A 496 7.34 12.56 -3.73
N PHE A 497 7.67 13.18 -2.59
CA PHE A 497 8.95 13.83 -2.34
C PHE A 497 9.72 13.03 -1.30
N ARG A 498 11.00 12.78 -1.55
CA ARG A 498 11.90 12.08 -0.64
C ARG A 498 13.27 12.73 -0.63
N PHE A 499 13.75 13.02 0.57
CA PHE A 499 15.13 13.41 0.84
C PHE A 499 15.74 12.38 1.78
N THR A 500 16.96 11.92 1.46
CA THR A 500 17.71 10.99 2.31
C THR A 500 19.15 11.45 2.40
N LYS A 501 19.70 11.46 3.62
CA LYS A 501 21.12 11.75 3.90
C LYS A 501 21.68 10.71 4.85
N GLY A 502 22.72 10.02 4.42
CA GLY A 502 23.56 9.18 5.27
C GLY A 502 24.56 10.02 6.07
N ILE A 503 24.86 9.59 7.28
CA ILE A 503 25.81 10.23 8.21
C ILE A 503 26.71 9.14 8.76
N GLY A 504 28.04 9.26 8.60
CA GLY A 504 28.99 8.26 9.08
C GLY A 504 28.68 6.85 8.54
N ARG A 505 28.39 6.76 7.23
CA ARG A 505 28.08 5.47 6.58
C ARG A 505 29.38 4.75 6.23
N PHE A 506 29.33 3.41 6.28
CA PHE A 506 30.42 2.59 5.79
C PHE A 506 30.53 2.69 4.26
N ASP A 507 31.71 2.52 3.70
CA ASP A 507 31.95 2.65 2.25
C ASP A 507 31.14 1.66 1.40
N THR A 508 30.72 0.55 1.99
CA THR A 508 29.87 -0.46 1.33
C THR A 508 28.39 -0.13 1.36
N GLU A 509 27.99 0.95 2.04
CA GLU A 509 26.59 1.32 2.21
C GLU A 509 26.21 2.50 1.31
N PHE A 510 25.19 2.30 0.53
CA PHE A 510 24.67 3.33 -0.36
C PHE A 510 23.14 3.20 -0.48
N ILE A 511 22.52 4.28 -0.91
CA ILE A 511 21.16 4.31 -1.44
C ILE A 511 21.21 4.36 -2.96
N ASP A 512 20.13 3.98 -3.61
CA ASP A 512 19.95 4.17 -5.05
C ASP A 512 18.63 4.91 -5.33
N ILE A 513 18.56 5.60 -6.46
CA ILE A 513 17.36 6.26 -6.96
C ILE A 513 16.84 5.60 -8.23
N SER A 514 17.12 4.33 -8.43
CA SER A 514 16.66 3.55 -9.58
C SER A 514 15.25 2.98 -9.37
N ASN A 515 14.49 2.79 -10.44
CA ASN A 515 13.18 2.17 -10.47
C ASN A 515 12.21 2.68 -9.38
N SER A 516 11.72 1.79 -8.52
CA SER A 516 10.78 2.13 -7.43
C SER A 516 11.36 3.07 -6.36
N ASN A 517 12.68 3.19 -6.30
CA ASN A 517 13.37 4.04 -5.34
C ASN A 517 13.50 5.49 -5.82
N GLY A 518 13.24 5.77 -7.10
CA GLY A 518 13.36 7.13 -7.64
C GLY A 518 12.87 7.25 -9.07
N ILE A 519 13.77 7.13 -10.04
CA ILE A 519 13.47 7.31 -11.46
C ILE A 519 12.98 5.98 -12.04
N ARG A 520 11.70 5.92 -12.34
CA ARG A 520 11.04 4.71 -12.84
C ARG A 520 11.62 4.29 -14.20
N GLY A 521 11.92 3.00 -14.38
CA GLY A 521 12.41 2.44 -15.65
C GLY A 521 13.92 2.53 -15.85
N ILE A 522 14.65 3.12 -14.92
CA ILE A 522 16.11 3.12 -14.92
C ILE A 522 16.62 2.18 -13.84
N GLY A 523 17.40 1.16 -14.24
CA GLY A 523 18.19 0.33 -13.34
C GLY A 523 19.66 0.51 -13.71
N ASN A 524 20.37 1.33 -12.98
CA ASN A 524 21.77 1.64 -13.25
C ASN A 524 22.58 1.82 -11.97
N LEU A 525 23.76 1.20 -11.91
CA LEU A 525 24.69 1.31 -10.78
C LEU A 525 25.20 2.75 -10.55
N ALA A 526 25.22 3.58 -11.59
CA ALA A 526 25.61 4.99 -11.47
C ALA A 526 24.61 5.84 -10.67
N LEU A 527 23.42 5.33 -10.37
CA LEU A 527 22.40 6.01 -9.55
C LEU A 527 22.55 5.68 -8.06
N ARG A 528 23.77 5.52 -7.57
CA ARG A 528 24.10 5.21 -6.19
C ARG A 528 24.81 6.38 -5.50
N GLY A 529 24.61 6.50 -4.20
CA GLY A 529 25.23 7.53 -3.39
C GLY A 529 24.83 7.44 -1.93
N THR A 530 25.12 8.48 -1.17
CA THR A 530 24.76 8.55 0.26
C THR A 530 23.81 9.70 0.58
N LYS A 531 23.62 10.61 -0.37
CA LYS A 531 22.65 11.72 -0.27
C LYS A 531 21.78 11.72 -1.52
N SER A 532 20.47 11.84 -1.35
CA SER A 532 19.54 11.90 -2.49
C SER A 532 18.35 12.81 -2.23
N ILE A 533 17.83 13.38 -3.31
CA ILE A 533 16.52 14.02 -3.39
C ILE A 533 15.79 13.46 -4.58
N VAL A 534 14.51 13.10 -4.38
CA VAL A 534 13.67 12.52 -5.42
C VAL A 534 12.30 13.18 -5.38
N VAL A 535 11.78 13.54 -6.53
CA VAL A 535 10.40 14.02 -6.72
C VAL A 535 9.74 13.20 -7.80
N ASN A 536 8.66 12.51 -7.45
CA ASN A 536 7.82 11.79 -8.40
C ASN A 536 6.47 12.48 -8.53
N LEU A 537 6.12 12.85 -9.73
CA LEU A 537 4.82 13.41 -10.08
C LEU A 537 4.06 12.41 -10.95
N GLU A 538 2.78 12.22 -10.68
CA GLU A 538 1.95 11.33 -11.50
C GLU A 538 0.53 11.85 -11.57
N THR A 539 -0.01 11.97 -12.77
CA THR A 539 -1.42 12.29 -13.01
C THR A 539 -2.11 11.06 -13.57
N VAL A 540 -3.12 10.57 -12.87
CA VAL A 540 -3.90 9.38 -13.26
C VAL A 540 -5.27 9.80 -13.75
N PHE A 541 -5.63 9.32 -14.93
CA PHE A 541 -6.92 9.53 -15.59
C PHE A 541 -7.69 8.20 -15.58
N PHE A 542 -8.63 8.04 -14.66
CA PHE A 542 -9.51 6.88 -14.60
C PHE A 542 -10.59 7.02 -15.65
N THR A 543 -10.57 6.11 -16.62
CA THR A 543 -11.53 6.10 -17.71
C THR A 543 -12.85 5.44 -17.27
N PRO A 544 -13.98 5.74 -17.91
CA PRO A 544 -15.24 5.03 -17.69
C PRO A 544 -15.27 3.64 -18.34
N ILE A 545 -14.19 3.23 -19.02
CA ILE A 545 -14.12 1.98 -19.78
C ILE A 545 -13.96 0.81 -18.82
N ASN A 546 -14.88 -0.16 -18.96
CA ASN A 546 -14.84 -1.42 -18.23
C ASN A 546 -15.10 -2.57 -19.22
N ILE A 547 -14.09 -3.41 -19.44
CA ILE A 547 -14.14 -4.54 -20.37
C ILE A 547 -14.00 -5.83 -19.57
N LEU A 548 -15.00 -6.69 -19.54
CA LEU A 548 -15.02 -7.95 -18.78
C LEU A 548 -14.64 -7.78 -17.30
N GLY A 549 -15.00 -6.65 -16.69
CA GLY A 549 -14.62 -6.33 -15.33
C GLY A 549 -13.24 -5.67 -15.19
N PHE A 550 -12.45 -5.59 -16.28
CA PHE A 550 -11.20 -4.87 -16.31
C PHE A 550 -11.45 -3.37 -16.53
N GLN A 551 -10.96 -2.58 -15.61
CA GLN A 551 -10.98 -1.12 -15.68
C GLN A 551 -9.63 -0.61 -16.18
N ILE A 552 -9.67 0.46 -16.96
CA ILE A 552 -8.49 1.04 -17.58
C ILE A 552 -8.27 2.45 -17.02
N ALA A 553 -7.05 2.75 -16.65
CA ALA A 553 -6.60 4.11 -16.35
C ALA A 553 -5.37 4.43 -17.18
N SER A 554 -5.32 5.64 -17.75
CA SER A 554 -4.11 6.19 -18.33
C SER A 554 -3.40 7.05 -17.28
N PHE A 555 -2.09 7.21 -17.41
CA PHE A 555 -1.33 8.09 -16.53
C PHE A 555 -0.17 8.75 -17.27
N THR A 556 0.21 9.91 -16.79
CA THR A 556 1.46 10.57 -17.15
C THR A 556 2.31 10.73 -15.90
N TYR A 557 3.63 10.76 -16.07
CA TYR A 557 4.52 10.93 -14.96
C TYR A 557 5.76 11.75 -15.29
N ALA A 558 6.33 12.37 -14.25
CA ALA A 558 7.63 13.01 -14.28
C ALA A 558 8.39 12.63 -13.01
N ASP A 559 9.56 12.04 -13.16
CA ASP A 559 10.45 11.65 -12.08
C ASP A 559 11.72 12.50 -12.16
N LEU A 560 12.08 13.16 -11.06
CA LEU A 560 13.27 13.98 -10.94
C LEU A 560 14.09 13.47 -9.75
N GLY A 561 15.39 13.34 -9.92
CA GLY A 561 16.24 12.83 -8.84
C GLY A 561 17.66 13.33 -8.95
N MET A 562 18.26 13.58 -7.80
CA MET A 562 19.70 13.85 -7.64
C MET A 562 20.27 12.91 -6.60
N ILE A 563 21.47 12.45 -6.83
CA ILE A 563 22.17 11.58 -5.89
C ILE A 563 23.67 11.88 -5.94
N THR A 564 24.31 11.91 -4.77
CA THR A 564 25.74 12.20 -4.63
C THR A 564 26.39 11.37 -3.53
N PRO A 565 27.70 11.15 -3.59
CA PRO A 565 28.49 10.61 -2.48
C PRO A 565 28.51 11.58 -1.27
N ALA A 566 29.13 11.14 -0.17
CA ALA A 566 29.16 11.88 1.09
C ALA A 566 29.89 13.20 1.04
N ASP A 567 30.93 13.28 0.25
CA ASP A 567 31.84 14.43 0.10
C ASP A 567 31.35 15.51 -0.88
N VAL A 568 30.39 15.13 -1.78
CA VAL A 568 29.87 16.04 -2.80
C VAL A 568 28.59 16.73 -2.32
N ASN A 569 28.47 18.03 -2.61
CA ASN A 569 27.22 18.75 -2.34
C ASN A 569 26.08 18.17 -3.22
N LEU A 570 24.91 17.94 -2.64
CA LEU A 570 23.77 17.34 -3.34
C LEU A 570 23.36 18.12 -4.60
N PHE A 571 23.36 19.45 -4.53
CA PHE A 571 22.97 20.32 -5.64
C PHE A 571 24.06 20.52 -6.70
N ALA A 572 25.29 20.08 -6.43
CA ALA A 572 26.35 19.98 -7.44
C ALA A 572 26.24 18.69 -8.27
N GLY A 573 25.40 17.74 -7.83
CA GLY A 573 25.17 16.48 -8.52
C GLY A 573 24.39 16.65 -9.83
N GLN A 574 24.42 15.61 -10.66
CA GLN A 574 23.62 15.54 -11.89
C GLN A 574 22.14 15.38 -11.57
N LEU A 575 21.29 16.15 -12.26
CA LEU A 575 19.84 15.95 -12.22
C LEU A 575 19.45 14.86 -13.22
N PHE A 576 18.99 13.73 -12.70
CA PHE A 576 18.39 12.65 -13.48
C PHE A 576 16.90 12.89 -13.67
N GLN A 577 16.40 12.61 -14.86
CA GLN A 577 15.03 12.92 -15.25
C GLN A 577 14.40 11.75 -16.00
N GLY A 578 13.11 11.49 -15.73
CA GLY A 578 12.32 10.53 -16.46
C GLY A 578 10.90 11.05 -16.67
N TYR A 579 10.44 11.07 -17.89
CA TYR A 579 9.09 11.51 -18.27
C TYR A 579 8.40 10.38 -19.02
N GLY A 580 7.09 10.26 -18.86
CA GLY A 580 6.43 9.22 -19.61
C GLY A 580 4.92 9.19 -19.44
N LEU A 581 4.35 8.25 -20.15
CA LEU A 581 2.93 7.94 -20.13
C LEU A 581 2.71 6.43 -20.11
N GLY A 582 1.52 6.01 -19.72
CA GLY A 582 1.21 4.60 -19.71
C GLY A 582 -0.26 4.32 -19.43
N PHE A 583 -0.56 3.03 -19.38
CA PHE A 583 -1.88 2.51 -19.09
C PHE A 583 -1.79 1.48 -17.97
N ARG A 584 -2.80 1.50 -17.09
CA ARG A 584 -3.03 0.51 -16.05
C ARG A 584 -4.33 -0.21 -16.32
N ILE A 585 -4.31 -1.51 -16.21
CA ILE A 585 -5.49 -2.38 -16.41
C ILE A 585 -5.64 -3.23 -15.16
N ARG A 586 -6.81 -3.20 -14.55
CA ARG A 586 -7.10 -3.96 -13.33
C ARG A 586 -8.53 -4.46 -13.29
N ASN A 587 -8.69 -5.67 -12.80
CA ASN A 587 -9.99 -6.22 -12.36
C ASN A 587 -9.95 -6.39 -10.84
N GLU A 588 -10.77 -5.64 -10.13
CA GLU A 588 -10.77 -5.65 -8.65
C GLU A 588 -11.33 -6.95 -8.05
N ASN A 589 -12.03 -7.76 -8.83
CA ASN A 589 -12.54 -9.06 -8.38
C ASN A 589 -11.46 -10.16 -8.41
N LEU A 590 -10.33 -9.88 -9.06
CA LEU A 590 -9.22 -10.81 -9.22
C LEU A 590 -8.05 -10.43 -8.33
N THR A 591 -7.34 -11.44 -7.82
CA THR A 591 -6.13 -11.22 -7.00
C THR A 591 -4.89 -10.89 -7.80
N PHE A 592 -5.00 -10.83 -9.14
CA PHE A 592 -3.88 -10.47 -10.03
C PHE A 592 -3.36 -9.06 -9.74
N ASN A 593 -2.08 -8.88 -9.98
CA ASN A 593 -1.47 -7.56 -9.97
C ASN A 593 -2.11 -6.64 -11.02
N THR A 594 -2.04 -5.32 -10.78
CA THR A 594 -2.39 -4.35 -11.81
C THR A 594 -1.41 -4.45 -12.95
N PHE A 595 -1.85 -4.77 -14.15
CA PHE A 595 -1.01 -4.73 -15.34
C PHE A 595 -0.74 -3.28 -15.73
N GLN A 596 0.53 -2.97 -15.96
CA GLN A 596 0.95 -1.63 -16.37
C GLN A 596 1.84 -1.75 -17.61
N PHE A 597 1.49 -0.98 -18.63
CA PHE A 597 2.35 -0.66 -19.75
C PHE A 597 2.82 0.78 -19.63
N ARG A 598 4.09 1.04 -19.88
CA ARG A 598 4.71 2.34 -19.73
C ARG A 598 5.69 2.62 -20.86
N LEU A 599 5.63 3.84 -21.40
CA LEU A 599 6.61 4.43 -22.31
C LEU A 599 7.30 5.58 -21.58
N GLY A 600 8.61 5.54 -21.47
CA GLY A 600 9.41 6.54 -20.78
C GLY A 600 10.46 7.17 -21.68
N TYR A 601 10.68 8.48 -21.47
CA TYR A 601 11.73 9.29 -22.07
C TYR A 601 12.69 9.76 -20.99
N TYR A 602 13.99 9.54 -21.19
CA TYR A 602 15.05 9.76 -20.20
C TYR A 602 16.19 10.56 -20.82
N PRO A 603 16.18 11.90 -20.73
CA PRO A 603 17.15 12.76 -21.43
C PRO A 603 18.59 12.59 -20.91
N ASN A 604 18.77 12.22 -19.65
CA ASN A 604 20.06 12.17 -18.97
C ASN A 604 20.30 10.79 -18.34
N ILE A 605 20.49 9.74 -19.17
CA ILE A 605 20.82 8.41 -18.68
C ILE A 605 22.34 8.21 -18.70
N PRO A 606 22.94 7.69 -17.60
CA PRO A 606 24.34 7.26 -17.61
C PRO A 606 24.58 6.08 -18.57
N ASN A 607 25.81 5.96 -19.08
CA ASN A 607 26.30 4.80 -19.83
C ASN A 607 25.60 4.53 -21.16
N ASN A 608 25.28 5.55 -21.95
CA ASN A 608 24.69 5.43 -23.29
C ASN A 608 23.48 4.49 -23.39
N ALA A 609 22.69 4.38 -22.33
CA ALA A 609 21.50 3.56 -22.33
C ALA A 609 20.38 4.20 -23.20
N ALA A 610 19.45 3.38 -23.66
CA ALA A 610 18.35 3.85 -24.54
C ALA A 610 17.56 4.98 -23.89
N ILE A 611 17.43 6.10 -24.60
CA ILE A 611 16.70 7.31 -24.16
C ILE A 611 15.18 7.04 -24.05
N PHE A 612 14.66 6.19 -24.91
CA PHE A 612 13.27 5.72 -24.87
C PHE A 612 13.20 4.28 -24.42
N ARG A 613 12.29 4.00 -23.48
CA ARG A 613 12.11 2.66 -22.93
C ARG A 613 10.64 2.33 -22.81
N THR A 614 10.31 1.10 -23.19
CA THR A 614 9.01 0.49 -22.91
C THR A 614 9.15 -0.50 -21.76
N GLN A 615 8.15 -0.56 -20.89
CA GLN A 615 8.11 -1.55 -19.82
C GLN A 615 6.70 -2.07 -19.64
N PHE A 616 6.60 -3.40 -19.57
CA PHE A 616 5.40 -4.09 -19.11
C PHE A 616 5.69 -4.67 -17.71
N SER A 617 4.81 -4.45 -16.76
CA SER A 617 5.01 -4.91 -15.38
C SER A 617 3.69 -5.16 -14.67
N GLY A 618 3.69 -6.10 -13.73
CA GLY A 618 2.65 -6.25 -12.73
C GLY A 618 2.95 -5.36 -11.52
N ILE A 619 2.01 -4.51 -11.12
CA ILE A 619 2.14 -3.68 -9.91
C ILE A 619 1.29 -4.31 -8.82
N PRO A 620 1.86 -4.64 -7.64
CA PRO A 620 1.08 -5.10 -6.51
C PRO A 620 0.12 -4.02 -6.03
N SER A 621 -0.96 -4.43 -5.36
CA SER A 621 -1.90 -3.49 -4.75
C SER A 621 -1.21 -2.65 -3.69
N LEU A 622 -1.07 -1.36 -3.95
CA LEU A 622 -0.50 -0.40 -3.01
C LEU A 622 -1.49 -0.08 -1.88
N ARG A 623 -0.95 0.26 -0.72
CA ARG A 623 -1.71 0.76 0.43
C ARG A 623 -0.99 1.95 1.04
N LEU A 624 -1.75 2.86 1.61
CA LEU A 624 -1.19 3.99 2.36
C LEU A 624 -0.58 3.47 3.67
N SER A 625 0.56 4.05 4.04
CA SER A 625 1.19 3.77 5.33
C SER A 625 0.31 4.26 6.47
N ASP A 626 0.15 3.45 7.49
CA ASP A 626 -0.61 3.77 8.70
C ASP A 626 0.29 4.51 9.72
N PHE A 627 -0.33 5.10 10.74
CA PHE A 627 0.33 5.77 11.86
C PHE A 627 0.47 4.84 13.08
N ASP A 628 0.60 3.53 12.86
CA ASP A 628 0.82 2.58 13.93
C ASP A 628 2.29 2.55 14.37
N ILE A 629 2.49 2.35 15.67
CA ILE A 629 3.81 2.06 16.22
C ILE A 629 3.95 0.54 16.23
N ARG A 630 5.00 0.06 15.57
CA ARG A 630 5.34 -1.36 15.45
C ARG A 630 6.51 -1.73 16.35
N ALA A 631 7.16 -2.84 16.04
CA ALA A 631 8.41 -3.23 16.68
C ALA A 631 9.42 -2.08 16.69
N PRO A 632 10.18 -1.88 17.77
CA PRO A 632 11.34 -1.00 17.75
C PRO A 632 12.26 -1.35 16.57
N GLU A 633 12.73 -0.35 15.83
CA GLU A 633 13.56 -0.60 14.65
C GLU A 633 14.72 0.39 14.52
N VAL A 634 15.83 -0.08 13.99
CA VAL A 634 16.88 0.78 13.45
C VAL A 634 16.36 1.34 12.13
N ILE A 635 16.43 2.66 11.96
CA ILE A 635 15.98 3.31 10.73
C ILE A 635 16.88 2.87 9.57
N ASN A 636 16.28 2.22 8.59
CA ASN A 636 17.00 1.68 7.46
C ASN A 636 17.49 2.81 6.54
N PHE A 637 18.76 2.80 6.13
CA PHE A 637 19.35 3.80 5.23
C PHE A 637 19.02 3.50 3.76
N GLY A 638 19.22 2.29 3.32
CA GLY A 638 19.01 1.86 1.95
C GLY A 638 18.69 0.37 1.88
N GLN A 639 18.76 -0.21 0.71
CA GLN A 639 18.77 -1.66 0.60
C GLN A 639 20.10 -2.16 1.18
N ARG A 640 20.04 -2.98 2.22
CA ARG A 640 21.20 -3.75 2.67
C ARG A 640 21.35 -4.90 1.67
N TYR A 641 22.30 -4.78 0.77
CA TYR A 641 22.65 -5.84 -0.17
C TYR A 641 23.57 -6.84 0.47
#